data_44a2c76ac8c29babc1ec66ffb4a1cdac
#
_entry.id   44a2c76ac8c29babc1ec66ffb4a1cdac
#
_cell.length_a   1.000
_cell.length_b   1.000
_cell.length_c   1.000
_cell.angle_alpha   90.00
_cell.angle_beta   90.00
_cell.angle_gamma   90.00
#
_symmetry.space_group_name_H-M   'P 1'
#
loop_
_entity.id
_entity.type
_entity.pdbx_description
1 polymer ?
#
loop_
_entity_poly.entity_id
_entity_poly.type
_entity_poly.pdbx_seq_one_letter_code
_entity_poly.pdbx_strand_id
1 'polypeptide(L)'
;MLEPGQPGPLGATVTRDGVNFALFSSSAEAVELCLFDGNGYQIETHFLPERHNDIWHGFLAGCQAGQRYGYRVHGPWNPRLGQRHNPAKLLLDPYARRLSGVFGWGPALFDYRAAGRGGRWVKYEHDSAPGMPLCVVEQKAPGPATSRPTVPWSSAVIYEANVRGYTMRHPELPESERGRFRGMSNGQILDYLKALGITSLELMPVQTMVDEEFLVEKGLRNLWGYNSIQFFTPEGRLAGADPVTEFRDMVNAIHDAGIEVILDVVYNHTAEGGSGGPTLSFRGIDNLAYYRTETGHPGHYINDTGCGNTLNTDHIRTQNLVLDSLRYWHHSMGVDGFRFDLATVLGRSRRGFSKSHSLLTRIGADPELERAKLIAEPWDPGPGGYQLGRFPAEWAEWNDRYRDSVRRFWRGDDDQDAEFARRIHGSADLFEASGRHPTASINFVTAHDGFTLADVVSYGKRHNLANGEDNRDGQVHNFSSNYGVEGPSDDPEVNGIRRQQRLNMLATLLFSQGTPMILGGDELGNSQGGNNNAYAQDNETGWIDWSGLVSDPEFIQAVRDLVRLRREIPLLRQARYVHGRIPTDGGWCDITWLHPDGRPMLPHDWNSSRQLALVFLTHPDQKDASPVTGAVAILFNASDSMIEFALPYDLPDNLELKFSSALEGSGRVGAGCWSVAAHSVLLLVSEDSV
;
A
#
# COMPACT_ATOMS: atom_id res chain seq x y z
N MET A 1 -21.60 -4.47 39.59
CA MET A 1 -22.79 -4.44 38.70
C MET A 1 -22.63 -3.24 37.77
N LEU A 2 -22.90 -3.38 36.47
CA LEU A 2 -22.86 -2.25 35.55
C LEU A 2 -24.06 -1.32 35.81
N GLU A 3 -23.78 -0.03 35.72
CA GLU A 3 -24.80 1.04 35.72
C GLU A 3 -25.26 1.31 34.25
N PRO A 4 -26.40 1.99 34.03
CA PRO A 4 -26.76 2.49 32.73
C PRO A 4 -25.66 3.33 32.12
N GLY A 5 -25.27 3.04 30.88
CA GLY A 5 -24.20 3.73 30.14
C GLY A 5 -24.73 4.61 29.00
N GLN A 6 -23.84 4.94 28.08
CA GLN A 6 -24.14 5.71 26.87
C GLN A 6 -23.94 4.83 25.62
N PRO A 7 -24.80 4.94 24.60
CA PRO A 7 -24.67 4.16 23.36
C PRO A 7 -23.52 4.61 22.47
N GLY A 8 -22.75 5.58 22.85
CA GLY A 8 -21.60 6.06 22.09
C GLY A 8 -20.64 6.89 22.92
N PRO A 9 -19.39 7.02 22.46
CA PRO A 9 -18.78 6.33 21.33
C PRO A 9 -18.73 4.80 21.49
N LEU A 10 -18.68 4.05 20.38
CA LEU A 10 -18.47 2.59 20.42
C LEU A 10 -17.09 2.26 20.98
N GLY A 11 -16.98 1.09 21.60
CA GLY A 11 -15.77 0.64 22.31
C GLY A 11 -15.78 1.01 23.78
N ALA A 12 -14.60 0.92 24.41
CA ALA A 12 -14.39 1.29 25.81
C ALA A 12 -13.94 2.76 25.91
N THR A 13 -14.73 3.60 26.57
CA THR A 13 -14.46 5.04 26.73
C THR A 13 -14.20 5.36 28.20
N VAL A 14 -12.96 5.81 28.51
CA VAL A 14 -12.56 6.23 29.84
C VAL A 14 -13.17 7.59 30.16
N THR A 15 -13.78 7.69 31.33
CA THR A 15 -14.30 8.91 31.94
C THR A 15 -13.60 9.17 33.27
N ARG A 16 -13.97 10.26 33.97
CA ARG A 16 -13.42 10.56 35.28
C ARG A 16 -13.77 9.48 36.33
N ASP A 17 -14.98 8.92 36.25
CA ASP A 17 -15.56 8.10 37.31
C ASP A 17 -15.60 6.60 36.97
N GLY A 18 -15.18 6.22 35.76
CA GLY A 18 -15.19 4.84 35.27
C GLY A 18 -15.05 4.72 33.78
N VAL A 19 -15.51 3.60 33.22
CA VAL A 19 -15.44 3.29 31.79
C VAL A 19 -16.82 2.98 31.24
N ASN A 20 -17.20 3.61 30.17
CA ASN A 20 -18.36 3.27 29.38
C ASN A 20 -18.00 2.25 28.29
N PHE A 21 -18.72 1.14 28.23
CA PHE A 21 -18.58 0.10 27.22
C PHE A 21 -19.79 0.13 26.30
N ALA A 22 -19.57 0.15 24.98
CA ALA A 22 -20.63 0.19 23.99
C ALA A 22 -20.28 -0.70 22.78
N LEU A 23 -21.14 -1.68 22.48
CA LEU A 23 -20.96 -2.66 21.41
C LEU A 23 -22.20 -2.73 20.52
N PHE A 24 -22.02 -2.62 19.19
CA PHE A 24 -23.10 -2.84 18.22
C PHE A 24 -23.31 -4.35 18.00
N SER A 25 -24.54 -4.81 18.15
CA SER A 25 -24.98 -6.14 17.69
C SER A 25 -26.50 -6.14 17.55
N SER A 26 -26.99 -6.26 16.30
CA SER A 26 -28.41 -6.19 15.98
C SER A 26 -29.18 -7.47 16.31
N SER A 27 -28.50 -8.60 16.22
CA SER A 27 -29.10 -9.94 16.39
C SER A 27 -28.79 -10.60 17.74
N ALA A 28 -28.03 -9.92 18.60
CA ALA A 28 -27.77 -10.39 19.96
C ALA A 28 -29.03 -10.34 20.84
N GLU A 29 -29.17 -11.31 21.74
CA GLU A 29 -30.18 -11.38 22.80
C GLU A 29 -29.63 -10.88 24.13
N ALA A 30 -28.29 -11.00 24.36
CA ALA A 30 -27.58 -10.43 25.48
C ALA A 30 -26.07 -10.32 25.13
N VAL A 31 -25.37 -9.38 25.78
CA VAL A 31 -23.92 -9.21 25.67
C VAL A 31 -23.30 -9.22 27.05
N GLU A 32 -22.32 -10.10 27.25
CA GLU A 32 -21.50 -10.14 28.47
C GLU A 32 -20.19 -9.39 28.23
N LEU A 33 -19.85 -8.50 29.16
CA LEU A 33 -18.53 -7.93 29.34
C LEU A 33 -17.75 -8.81 30.30
N CYS A 34 -16.68 -9.44 29.82
CA CYS A 34 -15.77 -10.24 30.65
C CYS A 34 -14.54 -9.40 30.98
N LEU A 35 -14.19 -9.33 32.27
CA LEU A 35 -13.02 -8.62 32.77
C LEU A 35 -11.94 -9.62 33.20
N PHE A 36 -10.69 -9.25 32.94
CA PHE A 36 -9.52 -10.10 33.18
C PHE A 36 -8.49 -9.37 34.04
N ASP A 37 -7.74 -10.13 34.84
CA ASP A 37 -6.62 -9.62 35.61
C ASP A 37 -5.34 -9.42 34.78
N GLY A 38 -4.28 -8.97 35.46
CA GLY A 38 -2.95 -8.77 34.81
C GLY A 38 -2.31 -10.04 34.26
N ASN A 39 -2.76 -11.23 34.70
CA ASN A 39 -2.26 -12.53 34.23
C ASN A 39 -3.15 -13.16 33.15
N GLY A 40 -4.26 -12.50 32.80
CA GLY A 40 -5.20 -13.00 31.80
C GLY A 40 -6.26 -13.98 32.33
N TYR A 41 -6.42 -14.09 33.66
CA TYR A 41 -7.52 -14.86 34.24
C TYR A 41 -8.78 -14.01 34.30
N GLN A 42 -9.91 -14.59 33.89
CA GLN A 42 -11.21 -13.93 33.98
C GLN A 42 -11.60 -13.77 35.49
N ILE A 43 -11.87 -12.52 35.90
CA ILE A 43 -12.17 -12.16 37.29
C ILE A 43 -13.65 -11.82 37.50
N GLU A 44 -14.29 -11.19 36.50
CA GLU A 44 -15.68 -10.76 36.58
C GLU A 44 -16.37 -10.89 35.23
N THR A 45 -17.72 -11.01 35.31
CA THR A 45 -18.62 -10.99 34.13
C THR A 45 -19.84 -10.16 34.43
N HIS A 46 -20.20 -9.29 33.52
CA HIS A 46 -21.37 -8.42 33.62
C HIS A 46 -22.18 -8.41 32.34
N PHE A 47 -23.47 -8.52 32.40
CA PHE A 47 -24.33 -8.21 31.23
C PHE A 47 -24.43 -6.71 31.05
N LEU A 48 -24.33 -6.25 29.80
CA LEU A 48 -24.61 -4.87 29.43
C LEU A 48 -26.10 -4.58 29.63
N PRO A 49 -26.46 -3.61 30.51
CA PRO A 49 -27.85 -3.48 31.00
C PRO A 49 -28.76 -2.77 29.98
N GLU A 50 -28.22 -2.00 29.06
CA GLU A 50 -28.99 -1.13 28.18
C GLU A 50 -28.76 -1.48 26.69
N ARG A 51 -29.81 -1.28 25.87
CA ARG A 51 -29.74 -1.41 24.41
C ARG A 51 -30.51 -0.26 23.74
N HIS A 52 -29.80 0.52 22.90
CA HIS A 52 -30.36 1.60 22.11
C HIS A 52 -29.90 1.50 20.64
N ASN A 53 -30.85 1.39 19.69
CA ASN A 53 -30.54 1.27 18.24
C ASN A 53 -29.50 0.18 17.95
N ASP A 54 -29.68 -1.00 18.55
CA ASP A 54 -28.80 -2.17 18.43
C ASP A 54 -27.40 -1.98 19.00
N ILE A 55 -27.19 -0.96 19.81
CA ILE A 55 -25.98 -0.77 20.61
C ILE A 55 -26.26 -1.19 22.07
N TRP A 56 -25.52 -2.18 22.51
CA TRP A 56 -25.49 -2.65 23.88
C TRP A 56 -24.50 -1.82 24.68
N HIS A 57 -24.88 -1.31 25.85
CA HIS A 57 -23.98 -0.45 26.60
C HIS A 57 -24.19 -0.54 28.12
N GLY A 58 -23.14 -0.17 28.85
CA GLY A 58 -23.14 -0.11 30.29
C GLY A 58 -21.93 0.66 30.81
N PHE A 59 -22.07 1.22 32.00
CA PHE A 59 -21.01 1.97 32.67
C PHE A 59 -20.47 1.17 33.86
N LEU A 60 -19.15 1.00 33.95
CA LEU A 60 -18.46 0.37 35.06
C LEU A 60 -17.76 1.42 35.90
N ALA A 61 -18.36 1.76 37.01
CA ALA A 61 -17.83 2.72 37.98
C ALA A 61 -16.48 2.25 38.54
N GLY A 62 -15.54 3.16 38.72
CA GLY A 62 -14.20 2.88 39.27
C GLY A 62 -13.25 2.12 38.34
N CYS A 63 -13.70 1.66 37.18
CA CYS A 63 -12.83 1.04 36.17
C CYS A 63 -11.88 2.10 35.57
N GLN A 64 -10.66 1.69 35.25
CA GLN A 64 -9.60 2.59 34.75
C GLN A 64 -8.96 2.07 33.46
N ALA A 65 -8.20 2.93 32.80
CA ALA A 65 -7.30 2.52 31.73
C ALA A 65 -6.35 1.40 32.20
N GLY A 66 -6.05 0.47 31.30
CA GLY A 66 -5.28 -0.74 31.59
C GLY A 66 -6.12 -1.97 31.92
N GLN A 67 -7.43 -1.82 32.22
CA GLN A 67 -8.32 -2.96 32.40
C GLN A 67 -8.38 -3.81 31.15
N ARG A 68 -8.18 -5.13 31.31
CA ARG A 68 -8.32 -6.11 30.21
C ARG A 68 -9.75 -6.62 30.14
N TYR A 69 -10.27 -6.75 28.93
CA TYR A 69 -11.66 -7.15 28.70
C TYR A 69 -11.84 -7.88 27.36
N GLY A 70 -13.02 -8.45 27.19
CA GLY A 70 -13.55 -8.99 25.94
C GLY A 70 -15.05 -9.19 26.09
N TYR A 71 -15.71 -9.58 24.98
CA TYR A 71 -17.16 -9.79 24.98
C TYR A 71 -17.51 -11.24 24.70
N ARG A 72 -18.66 -11.67 25.28
CA ARG A 72 -19.36 -12.88 24.88
C ARG A 72 -20.77 -12.49 24.45
N VAL A 73 -21.20 -12.94 23.28
CA VAL A 73 -22.47 -12.54 22.70
C VAL A 73 -23.42 -13.74 22.67
N HIS A 74 -24.58 -13.57 23.28
CA HIS A 74 -25.68 -14.53 23.29
C HIS A 74 -26.66 -14.20 22.18
N GLY A 75 -27.22 -15.25 21.56
CA GLY A 75 -28.19 -15.13 20.50
C GLY A 75 -28.28 -16.40 19.65
N PRO A 76 -28.95 -16.34 18.50
CA PRO A 76 -29.18 -17.51 17.67
C PRO A 76 -27.87 -18.00 17.04
N TRP A 77 -27.73 -19.34 17.04
CA TRP A 77 -26.65 -20.03 16.33
C TRP A 77 -27.25 -20.95 15.26
N ASN A 78 -27.25 -20.49 14.03
CA ASN A 78 -27.65 -21.23 12.84
C ASN A 78 -26.76 -20.81 11.66
N PRO A 79 -25.61 -21.44 11.46
CA PRO A 79 -24.66 -21.07 10.40
C PRO A 79 -25.25 -21.03 9.00
N ARG A 80 -26.28 -21.84 8.70
CA ARG A 80 -26.96 -21.83 7.40
C ARG A 80 -27.73 -20.54 7.13
N LEU A 81 -28.17 -19.87 8.21
CA LEU A 81 -28.82 -18.56 8.16
C LEU A 81 -27.87 -17.42 8.48
N GLY A 82 -26.55 -17.67 8.53
CA GLY A 82 -25.56 -16.66 8.87
C GLY A 82 -25.52 -16.24 10.34
N GLN A 83 -26.26 -16.94 11.21
CA GLN A 83 -26.31 -16.64 12.66
C GLN A 83 -25.22 -17.41 13.39
N ARG A 84 -24.28 -16.67 14.03
CA ARG A 84 -23.04 -17.24 14.55
C ARG A 84 -22.76 -16.89 16.02
N HIS A 85 -23.78 -16.51 16.81
CA HIS A 85 -23.58 -16.21 18.23
C HIS A 85 -23.27 -17.46 19.04
N ASN A 86 -22.14 -17.43 19.73
CA ASN A 86 -21.71 -18.51 20.61
C ASN A 86 -21.01 -17.93 21.86
N PRO A 87 -21.67 -17.88 23.04
CA PRO A 87 -21.09 -17.28 24.24
C PRO A 87 -19.85 -18.02 24.78
N ALA A 88 -19.56 -19.23 24.28
CA ALA A 88 -18.28 -19.87 24.56
C ALA A 88 -17.09 -19.21 23.86
N LYS A 89 -17.33 -18.27 22.92
CA LYS A 89 -16.27 -17.54 22.21
C LYS A 89 -16.06 -16.18 22.84
N LEU A 90 -14.84 -15.95 23.34
CA LEU A 90 -14.40 -14.61 23.73
C LEU A 90 -14.13 -13.82 22.45
N LEU A 91 -14.76 -12.67 22.32
CA LEU A 91 -14.69 -11.83 21.11
C LEU A 91 -13.94 -10.53 21.40
N LEU A 92 -13.11 -10.13 20.46
CA LEU A 92 -12.48 -8.81 20.48
C LEU A 92 -13.50 -7.72 20.18
N ASP A 93 -13.40 -6.62 20.90
CA ASP A 93 -14.15 -5.41 20.59
C ASP A 93 -13.64 -4.82 19.26
N PRO A 94 -14.49 -4.62 18.23
CA PRO A 94 -14.06 -4.02 16.96
C PRO A 94 -13.42 -2.63 17.08
N TYR A 95 -13.70 -1.92 18.19
CA TYR A 95 -13.17 -0.59 18.49
C TYR A 95 -12.01 -0.60 19.50
N ALA A 96 -11.46 -1.76 19.84
CA ALA A 96 -10.30 -1.85 20.72
C ALA A 96 -9.09 -1.16 20.10
N ARG A 97 -8.41 -0.32 20.89
CA ARG A 97 -7.21 0.44 20.46
C ARG A 97 -5.92 -0.21 20.91
N ARG A 98 -5.99 -1.18 21.79
CA ARG A 98 -4.86 -1.94 22.32
C ARG A 98 -5.27 -3.36 22.63
N LEU A 99 -4.40 -4.30 22.31
CA LEU A 99 -4.52 -5.70 22.72
C LEU A 99 -3.37 -6.10 23.66
N SER A 100 -3.60 -7.12 24.47
CA SER A 100 -2.62 -7.76 25.34
C SER A 100 -2.65 -9.27 25.12
N GLY A 101 -1.49 -9.88 24.87
CA GLY A 101 -1.37 -11.28 24.51
C GLY A 101 -1.29 -11.49 23.02
N VAL A 102 -1.29 -12.76 22.60
CA VAL A 102 -1.17 -13.21 21.21
C VAL A 102 -2.24 -14.25 20.91
N PHE A 103 -2.58 -14.44 19.65
CA PHE A 103 -3.45 -15.53 19.21
C PHE A 103 -2.75 -16.87 19.34
N GLY A 104 -3.44 -17.84 19.97
CA GLY A 104 -3.04 -19.24 20.03
C GLY A 104 -3.98 -20.09 19.20
N TRP A 105 -3.54 -20.54 18.02
CA TRP A 105 -4.36 -21.37 17.16
C TRP A 105 -4.79 -22.67 17.84
N GLY A 106 -6.06 -23.02 17.66
CA GLY A 106 -6.64 -24.25 18.18
C GLY A 106 -8.14 -24.36 17.91
N PRO A 107 -8.71 -25.58 18.06
CA PRO A 107 -10.12 -25.82 17.74
C PRO A 107 -11.10 -24.94 18.53
N ALA A 108 -10.70 -24.43 19.70
CA ALA A 108 -11.53 -23.57 20.54
C ALA A 108 -11.86 -22.22 19.90
N LEU A 109 -11.06 -21.74 18.94
CA LEU A 109 -11.32 -20.49 18.22
C LEU A 109 -12.52 -20.58 17.25
N PHE A 110 -12.96 -21.81 16.91
CA PHE A 110 -14.10 -22.02 16.01
C PHE A 110 -15.40 -22.15 16.80
N ASP A 111 -16.48 -21.52 16.32
CA ASP A 111 -17.81 -21.62 16.96
C ASP A 111 -18.52 -22.95 16.65
N TYR A 112 -17.91 -23.78 15.81
CA TYR A 112 -18.44 -25.06 15.36
C TYR A 112 -17.37 -26.16 15.38
N ARG A 113 -17.82 -27.41 15.31
CA ARG A 113 -17.01 -28.57 14.93
C ARG A 113 -17.76 -29.40 13.90
N ALA A 114 -17.02 -30.07 13.03
CA ALA A 114 -17.62 -31.07 12.13
C ALA A 114 -17.99 -32.34 12.91
N ALA A 115 -19.21 -32.81 12.75
CA ALA A 115 -19.69 -34.04 13.39
C ALA A 115 -20.39 -34.93 12.40
N GLY A 116 -20.14 -36.26 12.52
CA GLY A 116 -20.79 -37.33 11.75
C GLY A 116 -20.30 -37.50 10.32
N ARG A 117 -20.81 -38.50 9.61
CA ARG A 117 -20.59 -38.72 8.18
C ARG A 117 -21.32 -37.64 7.39
N GLY A 118 -20.59 -36.77 6.71
CA GLY A 118 -21.14 -35.64 5.94
C GLY A 118 -20.81 -34.25 6.51
N GLY A 119 -19.99 -34.13 7.58
CA GLY A 119 -19.43 -32.86 8.03
C GLY A 119 -20.46 -31.83 8.54
N ARG A 120 -21.60 -32.27 9.11
CA ARG A 120 -22.60 -31.39 9.70
C ARG A 120 -21.94 -30.54 10.82
N TRP A 121 -22.09 -29.24 10.76
CA TRP A 121 -21.61 -28.37 11.83
C TRP A 121 -22.50 -28.49 13.07
N VAL A 122 -21.84 -28.64 14.23
CA VAL A 122 -22.45 -28.63 15.56
C VAL A 122 -21.78 -27.51 16.33
N LYS A 123 -22.59 -26.78 17.11
CA LYS A 123 -22.08 -25.70 17.97
C LYS A 123 -20.97 -26.24 18.88
N TYR A 124 -19.83 -25.54 18.92
CA TYR A 124 -18.70 -25.95 19.73
C TYR A 124 -18.57 -25.05 20.95
N GLU A 125 -18.90 -25.60 22.12
CA GLU A 125 -19.05 -24.85 23.37
C GLU A 125 -17.78 -24.84 24.24
N HIS A 126 -16.60 -25.10 23.64
CA HIS A 126 -15.33 -24.91 24.31
C HIS A 126 -14.98 -23.43 24.42
N ASP A 127 -14.50 -23.02 25.60
CA ASP A 127 -14.07 -21.65 25.84
C ASP A 127 -12.85 -21.29 24.98
N SER A 128 -12.94 -20.20 24.21
CA SER A 128 -11.84 -19.70 23.40
C SER A 128 -10.90 -18.75 24.13
N ALA A 129 -11.26 -18.24 25.31
CA ALA A 129 -10.46 -17.22 26.02
C ALA A 129 -8.97 -17.57 26.18
N PRO A 130 -8.57 -18.84 26.47
CA PRO A 130 -7.15 -19.16 26.59
C PRO A 130 -6.32 -18.98 25.30
N GLY A 131 -6.96 -18.96 24.13
CA GLY A 131 -6.31 -18.77 22.81
C GLY A 131 -6.48 -17.35 22.24
N MET A 132 -7.09 -16.44 22.98
CA MET A 132 -7.41 -15.09 22.53
C MET A 132 -6.54 -14.04 23.23
N PRO A 133 -6.03 -13.02 22.49
CA PRO A 133 -5.58 -11.80 23.12
C PRO A 133 -6.77 -11.06 23.74
N LEU A 134 -6.49 -10.21 24.70
CA LEU A 134 -7.50 -9.44 25.44
C LEU A 134 -7.48 -7.98 24.99
N CYS A 135 -8.64 -7.38 24.84
CA CYS A 135 -8.77 -5.94 24.65
C CYS A 135 -8.30 -5.22 25.92
N VAL A 136 -7.67 -4.07 25.76
CA VAL A 136 -7.23 -3.23 26.88
C VAL A 136 -7.91 -1.88 26.79
N VAL A 137 -8.52 -1.45 27.90
CA VAL A 137 -9.09 -0.10 28.02
C VAL A 137 -7.96 0.92 27.87
N GLU A 138 -8.03 1.74 26.84
CA GLU A 138 -6.98 2.70 26.50
C GLU A 138 -7.43 4.12 26.85
N GLN A 139 -6.54 4.89 27.46
CA GLN A 139 -6.76 6.30 27.68
C GLN A 139 -6.77 7.01 26.32
N LYS A 140 -7.68 7.97 26.11
CA LYS A 140 -7.67 8.78 24.89
C LYS A 140 -6.29 9.44 24.75
N ALA A 141 -5.61 9.09 23.69
CA ALA A 141 -4.31 9.67 23.37
C ALA A 141 -4.45 11.18 23.09
N PRO A 142 -3.52 12.04 23.53
CA PRO A 142 -3.42 13.38 23.01
C PRO A 142 -3.13 13.31 21.49
N GLY A 143 -3.49 14.37 20.76
CA GLY A 143 -3.14 14.46 19.32
C GLY A 143 -1.63 14.38 19.08
N PRO A 144 -1.20 14.35 17.79
CA PRO A 144 0.22 14.34 17.44
C PRO A 144 0.98 15.48 18.12
N ALA A 145 2.21 15.21 18.55
CA ALA A 145 3.04 16.17 19.27
C ALA A 145 3.73 17.17 18.33
N THR A 146 3.93 16.82 17.05
CA THR A 146 4.66 17.59 16.05
C THR A 146 3.74 18.18 14.98
N SER A 147 4.22 19.22 14.28
CA SER A 147 3.56 19.74 13.10
C SER A 147 3.71 18.74 11.96
N ARG A 148 2.61 18.40 11.29
CA ARG A 148 2.63 17.51 10.13
C ARG A 148 3.27 18.17 8.93
N PRO A 149 4.14 17.48 8.19
CA PRO A 149 4.58 17.93 6.89
C PRO A 149 3.36 18.02 5.94
N THR A 150 3.45 18.87 4.94
CA THR A 150 2.44 18.97 3.89
C THR A 150 3.17 18.95 2.56
N VAL A 151 3.15 17.80 1.91
CA VAL A 151 3.83 17.58 0.62
C VAL A 151 2.79 17.64 -0.49
N PRO A 152 2.89 18.61 -1.42
CA PRO A 152 2.02 18.60 -2.61
C PRO A 152 2.22 17.33 -3.43
N TRP A 153 1.14 16.81 -4.02
CA TRP A 153 1.20 15.61 -4.86
C TRP A 153 2.26 15.69 -5.98
N SER A 154 2.44 16.85 -6.60
CA SER A 154 3.46 17.08 -7.63
C SER A 154 4.90 16.95 -7.11
N SER A 155 5.11 17.12 -5.81
CA SER A 155 6.43 16.99 -5.17
C SER A 155 6.61 15.66 -4.43
N ALA A 156 5.56 14.83 -4.37
CA ALA A 156 5.61 13.57 -3.66
C ALA A 156 6.51 12.54 -4.37
N VAL A 157 7.35 11.89 -3.58
CA VAL A 157 8.09 10.67 -3.91
C VAL A 157 7.78 9.68 -2.80
N ILE A 158 6.98 8.68 -3.13
CA ILE A 158 6.51 7.67 -2.18
C ILE A 158 7.55 6.55 -2.09
N TYR A 159 7.76 6.04 -0.89
CA TYR A 159 8.63 4.89 -0.63
C TYR A 159 7.84 3.85 0.16
N GLU A 160 7.57 2.70 -0.45
CA GLU A 160 6.83 1.61 0.17
C GLU A 160 7.76 0.75 1.03
N ALA A 161 7.41 0.50 2.28
CA ALA A 161 8.23 -0.32 3.18
C ALA A 161 7.40 -1.14 4.17
N ASN A 162 7.86 -2.37 4.44
CA ASN A 162 7.36 -3.18 5.55
C ASN A 162 8.17 -2.87 6.81
N VAL A 163 7.51 -2.45 7.89
CA VAL A 163 8.18 -2.04 9.15
C VAL A 163 9.17 -3.10 9.64
N ARG A 164 8.76 -4.37 9.62
CA ARG A 164 9.60 -5.47 10.10
C ARG A 164 10.70 -5.79 9.11
N GLY A 165 10.36 -6.11 7.88
CA GLY A 165 11.32 -6.55 6.86
C GLY A 165 12.39 -5.51 6.55
N TYR A 166 12.03 -4.21 6.60
CA TYR A 166 12.94 -3.13 6.24
C TYR A 166 14.14 -3.02 7.18
N THR A 167 13.93 -3.17 8.48
CA THR A 167 14.98 -2.91 9.48
C THR A 167 15.63 -4.16 10.08
N MET A 168 15.10 -5.37 9.83
CA MET A 168 15.57 -6.61 10.47
C MET A 168 17.05 -6.90 10.26
N ARG A 169 17.60 -6.62 9.07
CA ARG A 169 19.00 -6.88 8.72
C ARG A 169 19.85 -5.61 8.66
N HIS A 170 19.33 -4.47 9.12
CA HIS A 170 20.13 -3.24 9.09
C HIS A 170 21.37 -3.37 9.99
N PRO A 171 22.59 -3.15 9.45
CA PRO A 171 23.82 -3.49 10.16
C PRO A 171 24.06 -2.66 11.42
N GLU A 172 23.65 -1.40 11.42
CA GLU A 172 23.97 -0.44 12.47
C GLU A 172 22.86 -0.25 13.51
N LEU A 173 21.67 -0.83 13.31
CA LEU A 173 20.59 -0.73 14.29
C LEU A 173 20.80 -1.70 15.45
N PRO A 174 20.47 -1.29 16.70
CA PRO A 174 20.40 -2.20 17.84
C PRO A 174 19.39 -3.34 17.59
N GLU A 175 19.72 -4.56 17.98
CA GLU A 175 18.80 -5.71 17.81
C GLU A 175 17.44 -5.49 18.45
N SER A 176 17.37 -4.76 19.56
CA SER A 176 16.11 -4.44 20.24
C SER A 176 15.18 -3.52 19.46
N GLU A 177 15.68 -2.83 18.43
CA GLU A 177 14.92 -1.92 17.58
C GLU A 177 14.59 -2.54 16.22
N ARG A 178 15.38 -3.53 15.77
CA ARG A 178 15.18 -4.18 14.47
C ARG A 178 13.80 -4.80 14.33
N GLY A 179 13.18 -4.60 13.18
CA GLY A 179 11.85 -5.12 12.87
C GLY A 179 10.71 -4.51 13.67
N ARG A 180 10.90 -3.33 14.26
CA ARG A 180 9.95 -2.64 15.15
C ARG A 180 9.76 -1.18 14.74
N PHE A 181 8.72 -0.55 15.28
CA PHE A 181 8.45 0.88 15.09
C PHE A 181 9.67 1.75 15.46
N ARG A 182 10.38 1.38 16.53
CA ARG A 182 11.61 2.08 16.95
C ARG A 182 12.72 1.99 15.90
N GLY A 183 12.82 0.88 15.18
CA GLY A 183 13.78 0.76 14.08
C GLY A 183 13.47 1.73 12.94
N MET A 184 12.19 1.89 12.56
CA MET A 184 11.78 2.84 11.52
C MET A 184 11.98 4.30 11.94
N SER A 185 11.90 4.61 13.22
CA SER A 185 12.14 5.95 13.78
C SER A 185 13.60 6.23 14.12
N ASN A 186 14.50 5.27 13.93
CA ASN A 186 15.91 5.48 14.21
C ASN A 186 16.53 6.51 13.28
N GLY A 187 17.37 7.41 13.80
CA GLY A 187 17.98 8.51 13.06
C GLY A 187 18.71 8.07 11.80
N GLN A 188 19.37 6.91 11.82
CA GLN A 188 20.08 6.38 10.64
C GLN A 188 19.12 6.06 9.48
N ILE A 189 17.96 5.46 9.77
CA ILE A 189 16.93 5.20 8.78
C ILE A 189 16.35 6.50 8.24
N LEU A 190 16.03 7.44 9.12
CA LEU A 190 15.44 8.72 8.73
C LEU A 190 16.42 9.57 7.90
N ASP A 191 17.68 9.61 8.28
CA ASP A 191 18.74 10.31 7.52
C ASP A 191 18.99 9.66 6.16
N TYR A 192 18.92 8.32 6.07
CA TYR A 192 19.00 7.59 4.80
C TYR A 192 17.84 7.96 3.86
N LEU A 193 16.59 7.91 4.33
CA LEU A 193 15.41 8.26 3.55
C LEU A 193 15.42 9.74 3.10
N LYS A 194 15.86 10.65 3.98
CA LYS A 194 16.06 12.07 3.62
C LYS A 194 17.13 12.24 2.54
N ALA A 195 18.26 11.55 2.68
CA ALA A 195 19.34 11.61 1.70
C ALA A 195 18.92 11.01 0.34
N LEU A 196 18.01 10.03 0.36
CA LEU A 196 17.40 9.49 -0.85
C LEU A 196 16.39 10.47 -1.48
N GLY A 197 15.91 11.46 -0.72
CA GLY A 197 14.95 12.47 -1.17
C GLY A 197 13.48 12.04 -1.06
N ILE A 198 13.19 11.03 -0.25
CA ILE A 198 11.83 10.53 0.01
C ILE A 198 11.03 11.60 0.75
N THR A 199 9.77 11.77 0.35
CA THR A 199 8.85 12.74 0.94
C THR A 199 7.67 12.11 1.65
N SER A 200 7.32 10.89 1.30
CA SER A 200 6.19 10.17 1.88
C SER A 200 6.55 8.70 2.03
N LEU A 201 6.46 8.17 3.25
CA LEU A 201 6.72 6.77 3.57
C LEU A 201 5.38 6.03 3.63
N GLU A 202 5.16 5.11 2.70
CA GLU A 202 4.01 4.22 2.69
C GLU A 202 4.37 2.95 3.46
N LEU A 203 3.72 2.76 4.60
CA LEU A 203 3.92 1.59 5.45
C LEU A 203 2.91 0.51 5.10
N MET A 204 3.40 -0.68 4.74
CA MET A 204 2.58 -1.88 4.65
C MET A 204 1.81 -2.11 5.95
N PRO A 205 0.74 -2.95 5.97
CA PRO A 205 -0.21 -2.96 7.08
C PRO A 205 0.45 -3.10 8.46
N VAL A 206 0.07 -2.18 9.35
CA VAL A 206 0.53 -2.13 10.75
C VAL A 206 -0.61 -2.38 11.75
N GLN A 207 -1.81 -2.63 11.25
CA GLN A 207 -2.97 -3.01 12.06
C GLN A 207 -2.80 -4.45 12.56
N THR A 208 -3.34 -4.75 13.76
CA THR A 208 -3.23 -6.09 14.34
C THR A 208 -3.79 -7.15 13.40
N MET A 209 -2.98 -8.15 13.12
CA MET A 209 -3.24 -9.24 12.20
C MET A 209 -3.14 -10.61 12.87
N VAL A 210 -3.60 -11.63 12.17
CA VAL A 210 -3.49 -13.03 12.59
C VAL A 210 -2.71 -13.79 11.52
N ASP A 211 -1.68 -14.54 11.92
CA ASP A 211 -1.05 -15.49 10.99
C ASP A 211 -2.10 -16.54 10.58
N GLU A 212 -2.18 -16.90 9.32
CA GLU A 212 -3.09 -17.92 8.81
C GLU A 212 -2.77 -19.29 9.44
N GLU A 213 -3.81 -20.05 9.79
CA GLU A 213 -3.64 -21.39 10.43
C GLU A 213 -2.69 -22.29 9.63
N PHE A 214 -2.85 -22.34 8.30
CA PHE A 214 -2.03 -23.16 7.43
C PHE A 214 -0.54 -22.71 7.37
N LEU A 215 -0.24 -21.41 7.60
CA LEU A 215 1.14 -20.93 7.73
C LEU A 215 1.75 -21.40 9.04
N VAL A 216 1.01 -21.26 10.14
CA VAL A 216 1.47 -21.67 11.48
C VAL A 216 1.73 -23.19 11.51
N GLU A 217 0.87 -24.01 10.89
CA GLU A 217 1.06 -25.46 10.74
C GLU A 217 2.35 -25.81 9.97
N LYS A 218 2.78 -24.96 9.04
CA LYS A 218 4.02 -25.10 8.28
C LYS A 218 5.24 -24.46 8.96
N GLY A 219 5.07 -23.82 10.13
CA GLY A 219 6.13 -23.08 10.80
C GLY A 219 6.47 -21.73 10.13
N LEU A 220 5.58 -21.22 9.27
CA LEU A 220 5.68 -19.95 8.59
C LEU A 220 4.89 -18.85 9.35
N ARG A 221 5.15 -17.59 9.00
CA ARG A 221 4.42 -16.42 9.54
C ARG A 221 4.13 -15.43 8.45
N ASN A 222 3.00 -14.73 8.59
CA ASN A 222 2.67 -13.61 7.74
C ASN A 222 3.56 -12.40 8.06
N LEU A 223 4.36 -11.98 7.08
CA LEU A 223 5.24 -10.82 7.16
C LEU A 223 4.53 -9.52 6.74
N TRP A 224 3.67 -9.60 5.71
CA TRP A 224 3.13 -8.40 5.07
C TRP A 224 2.04 -7.71 5.88
N GLY A 225 1.18 -8.47 6.56
CA GLY A 225 0.14 -7.91 7.42
C GLY A 225 -1.27 -7.85 6.81
N TYR A 226 -1.48 -8.34 5.60
CA TYR A 226 -2.79 -8.30 4.92
C TYR A 226 -3.81 -9.34 5.45
N ASN A 227 -3.77 -9.65 6.72
CA ASN A 227 -4.74 -10.52 7.39
C ASN A 227 -5.22 -9.88 8.70
N SER A 228 -5.74 -8.66 8.61
CA SER A 228 -6.12 -7.82 9.74
C SER A 228 -7.36 -8.35 10.47
N ILE A 229 -7.39 -8.16 11.81
CA ILE A 229 -8.55 -8.46 12.66
C ILE A 229 -9.00 -7.25 13.49
N GLN A 230 -8.11 -6.28 13.72
CA GLN A 230 -8.38 -5.06 14.47
C GLN A 230 -8.00 -3.83 13.67
N PHE A 231 -8.98 -2.93 13.45
CA PHE A 231 -8.77 -1.77 12.60
C PHE A 231 -8.22 -0.54 13.34
N PHE A 232 -8.18 -0.55 14.69
CA PHE A 232 -7.70 0.56 15.50
C PHE A 232 -6.41 0.26 16.25
N THR A 233 -5.98 -0.99 16.29
CA THR A 233 -4.87 -1.44 17.14
C THR A 233 -3.60 -1.62 16.31
N PRO A 234 -2.49 -0.94 16.64
CA PRO A 234 -1.19 -1.24 16.05
C PRO A 234 -0.74 -2.68 16.38
N GLU A 235 -0.06 -3.33 15.44
CA GLU A 235 0.44 -4.70 15.59
C GLU A 235 1.48 -4.81 16.72
N GLY A 236 1.19 -5.61 17.73
CA GLY A 236 2.04 -5.77 18.90
C GLY A 236 3.41 -6.36 18.62
N ARG A 237 3.55 -7.18 17.56
CA ARG A 237 4.85 -7.76 17.15
C ARG A 237 5.84 -6.71 16.64
N LEU A 238 5.33 -5.54 16.19
CA LEU A 238 6.12 -4.42 15.70
C LEU A 238 6.54 -3.45 16.82
N ALA A 239 6.20 -3.76 18.07
CA ALA A 239 6.53 -2.92 19.22
C ALA A 239 7.38 -3.67 20.25
N GLY A 240 8.00 -2.91 21.17
CA GLY A 240 8.70 -3.46 22.33
C GLY A 240 7.77 -3.73 23.51
N ALA A 241 7.05 -2.72 23.96
CA ALA A 241 6.19 -2.80 25.14
C ALA A 241 4.82 -2.14 24.94
N ASP A 242 4.77 -0.98 24.31
CA ASP A 242 3.54 -0.20 24.10
C ASP A 242 3.35 0.15 22.62
N PRO A 243 2.57 -0.65 21.88
CA PRO A 243 2.42 -0.46 20.44
C PRO A 243 1.78 0.88 20.06
N VAL A 244 0.87 1.41 20.90
CA VAL A 244 0.20 2.69 20.63
C VAL A 244 1.18 3.86 20.76
N THR A 245 1.93 3.89 21.85
CA THR A 245 2.93 4.94 22.09
C THR A 245 4.09 4.83 21.09
N GLU A 246 4.63 3.63 20.88
CA GLU A 246 5.77 3.44 19.97
C GLU A 246 5.42 3.76 18.51
N PHE A 247 4.21 3.46 18.06
CA PHE A 247 3.75 3.87 16.73
C PHE A 247 3.66 5.40 16.60
N ARG A 248 3.09 6.08 17.59
CA ARG A 248 2.97 7.54 17.58
C ARG A 248 4.34 8.22 17.63
N ASP A 249 5.26 7.70 18.43
CA ASP A 249 6.63 8.20 18.50
C ASP A 249 7.35 8.03 17.16
N MET A 250 7.13 6.90 16.47
CA MET A 250 7.63 6.67 15.11
C MET A 250 7.09 7.72 14.14
N VAL A 251 5.77 7.95 14.11
CA VAL A 251 5.17 8.95 13.22
C VAL A 251 5.72 10.35 13.53
N ASN A 252 5.83 10.74 14.79
CA ASN A 252 6.40 12.03 15.18
C ASN A 252 7.86 12.18 14.69
N ALA A 253 8.68 11.16 14.84
CA ALA A 253 10.08 11.18 14.38
C ALA A 253 10.18 11.28 12.84
N ILE A 254 9.31 10.58 12.11
CA ILE A 254 9.23 10.67 10.65
C ILE A 254 8.78 12.08 10.22
N HIS A 255 7.81 12.69 10.91
CA HIS A 255 7.40 14.07 10.67
C HIS A 255 8.51 15.08 10.96
N ASP A 256 9.27 14.91 12.03
CA ASP A 256 10.43 15.75 12.35
C ASP A 256 11.52 15.65 11.27
N ALA A 257 11.59 14.52 10.57
CA ALA A 257 12.43 14.35 9.38
C ALA A 257 11.85 15.03 8.12
N GLY A 258 10.63 15.57 8.17
CA GLY A 258 9.94 16.23 7.05
C GLY A 258 9.26 15.24 6.08
N ILE A 259 9.02 14.01 6.50
CA ILE A 259 8.44 12.93 5.70
C ILE A 259 7.00 12.66 6.17
N GLU A 260 6.04 12.55 5.24
CA GLU A 260 4.67 12.11 5.51
C GLU A 260 4.60 10.60 5.74
N VAL A 261 3.61 10.16 6.50
CA VAL A 261 3.31 8.73 6.72
C VAL A 261 1.99 8.37 6.06
N ILE A 262 2.03 7.42 5.13
CA ILE A 262 0.87 6.81 4.48
C ILE A 262 0.73 5.40 5.04
N LEU A 263 -0.49 4.99 5.45
CA LEU A 263 -0.74 3.61 5.87
C LEU A 263 -1.45 2.82 4.78
N ASP A 264 -0.94 1.62 4.54
CA ASP A 264 -1.71 0.61 3.83
C ASP A 264 -2.73 -0.02 4.79
N VAL A 265 -4.02 0.06 4.42
CA VAL A 265 -5.14 -0.34 5.27
C VAL A 265 -6.01 -1.39 4.61
N VAL A 266 -6.34 -2.42 5.38
CA VAL A 266 -7.10 -3.59 4.91
C VAL A 266 -8.52 -3.53 5.47
N TYR A 267 -9.45 -2.91 4.72
CA TYR A 267 -10.88 -2.84 5.08
C TYR A 267 -11.76 -3.68 4.16
N ASN A 268 -11.18 -4.47 3.30
CA ASN A 268 -11.92 -5.29 2.34
C ASN A 268 -12.28 -6.67 2.91
N HIS A 269 -11.50 -7.21 3.84
CA HIS A 269 -11.71 -8.50 4.51
C HIS A 269 -11.17 -8.50 5.93
N THR A 270 -11.32 -9.63 6.62
CA THR A 270 -10.74 -9.86 7.96
C THR A 270 -10.14 -11.26 8.07
N ALA A 271 -9.28 -11.46 9.06
CA ALA A 271 -8.65 -12.73 9.39
C ALA A 271 -9.62 -13.85 9.81
N GLU A 272 -10.92 -13.58 9.93
CA GLU A 272 -11.91 -14.62 10.22
C GLU A 272 -12.18 -15.57 9.01
N GLY A 273 -11.62 -15.26 7.82
CA GLY A 273 -11.67 -16.11 6.64
C GLY A 273 -13.09 -16.48 6.17
N GLY A 274 -13.25 -17.56 5.44
CA GLY A 274 -14.53 -18.02 4.92
C GLY A 274 -15.50 -18.51 6.00
N SER A 275 -16.62 -19.09 5.59
CA SER A 275 -17.67 -19.59 6.52
C SER A 275 -17.14 -20.62 7.53
N GLY A 276 -16.09 -21.34 7.18
CA GLY A 276 -15.39 -22.29 8.05
C GLY A 276 -14.22 -21.73 8.85
N GLY A 277 -13.97 -20.45 8.81
CA GLY A 277 -12.88 -19.82 9.58
C GLY A 277 -13.20 -19.62 11.07
N PRO A 278 -12.25 -19.09 11.85
CA PRO A 278 -12.39 -18.87 13.29
C PRO A 278 -13.42 -17.77 13.61
N THR A 279 -13.83 -17.70 14.86
CA THR A 279 -14.75 -16.68 15.40
C THR A 279 -13.99 -15.86 16.46
N LEU A 280 -13.50 -14.70 16.06
CA LEU A 280 -12.55 -13.90 16.83
C LEU A 280 -13.14 -12.54 17.27
N SER A 281 -14.01 -11.95 16.44
CA SER A 281 -14.59 -10.62 16.63
C SER A 281 -15.92 -10.50 15.87
N PHE A 282 -15.89 -9.95 14.68
CA PHE A 282 -17.02 -9.52 13.85
C PHE A 282 -18.06 -10.61 13.63
N ARG A 283 -17.62 -11.84 13.32
CA ARG A 283 -18.49 -13.00 13.06
C ARG A 283 -19.35 -13.34 14.26
N GLY A 284 -18.76 -13.37 15.45
CA GLY A 284 -19.45 -13.69 16.68
C GLY A 284 -20.33 -12.55 17.21
N ILE A 285 -19.99 -11.31 16.85
CA ILE A 285 -20.71 -10.11 17.29
C ILE A 285 -21.96 -9.86 16.42
N ASP A 286 -21.80 -9.77 15.10
CA ASP A 286 -22.92 -9.61 14.16
C ASP A 286 -22.50 -9.97 12.72
N ASN A 287 -22.54 -11.25 12.42
CA ASN A 287 -22.02 -11.78 11.16
C ASN A 287 -22.61 -11.11 9.92
N LEU A 288 -23.92 -10.89 9.87
CA LEU A 288 -24.63 -10.38 8.68
C LEU A 288 -24.46 -8.85 8.51
N ALA A 289 -24.17 -8.13 9.57
CA ALA A 289 -23.84 -6.72 9.49
C ALA A 289 -22.43 -6.49 8.93
N TYR A 290 -21.47 -7.33 9.32
CA TYR A 290 -20.07 -7.13 8.97
C TYR A 290 -19.63 -7.85 7.69
N TYR A 291 -20.26 -8.97 7.31
CA TYR A 291 -19.85 -9.74 6.12
C TYR A 291 -20.93 -9.79 5.05
N ARG A 292 -20.47 -9.72 3.81
CA ARG A 292 -21.33 -9.93 2.65
C ARG A 292 -21.61 -11.41 2.47
N THR A 293 -22.89 -11.74 2.27
CA THR A 293 -23.34 -13.11 2.05
C THR A 293 -24.19 -13.23 0.80
N GLU A 294 -24.29 -14.44 0.26
CA GLU A 294 -25.09 -14.71 -0.92
C GLU A 294 -26.59 -14.50 -0.67
N THR A 295 -27.26 -13.89 -1.63
CA THR A 295 -28.71 -13.69 -1.56
C THR A 295 -29.43 -15.03 -1.52
N GLY A 296 -30.25 -15.25 -0.49
CA GLY A 296 -30.98 -16.53 -0.28
C GLY A 296 -30.15 -17.62 0.41
N HIS A 297 -28.83 -17.47 0.54
CA HIS A 297 -27.94 -18.39 1.22
C HIS A 297 -27.02 -17.67 2.20
N PRO A 298 -27.54 -17.04 3.27
CA PRO A 298 -26.75 -16.17 4.15
C PRO A 298 -25.66 -16.89 4.97
N GLY A 299 -25.61 -18.22 4.92
CA GLY A 299 -24.50 -19.01 5.44
C GLY A 299 -23.28 -19.07 4.53
N HIS A 300 -23.39 -18.59 3.27
CA HIS A 300 -22.31 -18.56 2.31
C HIS A 300 -21.78 -17.14 2.15
N TYR A 301 -20.50 -16.97 2.36
CA TYR A 301 -19.86 -15.67 2.20
C TYR A 301 -19.54 -15.39 0.73
N ILE A 302 -19.73 -14.14 0.33
CA ILE A 302 -19.15 -13.61 -0.90
C ILE A 302 -17.65 -13.44 -0.64
N ASN A 303 -16.84 -13.91 -1.60
CA ASN A 303 -15.38 -13.85 -1.51
C ASN A 303 -14.80 -13.08 -2.71
N ASP A 304 -15.06 -11.77 -2.75
CA ASP A 304 -14.48 -10.87 -3.77
C ASP A 304 -13.01 -10.52 -3.45
N THR A 305 -12.46 -10.99 -2.33
CA THR A 305 -11.12 -10.66 -1.84
C THR A 305 -10.10 -11.78 -2.05
N GLY A 306 -10.56 -13.00 -2.29
CA GLY A 306 -9.68 -14.18 -2.30
C GLY A 306 -9.38 -14.73 -0.89
N CYS A 307 -9.64 -13.96 0.18
CA CYS A 307 -9.31 -14.31 1.57
C CYS A 307 -10.43 -15.02 2.33
N GLY A 308 -11.53 -15.38 1.64
CA GLY A 308 -12.63 -16.17 2.21
C GLY A 308 -13.84 -15.36 2.67
N ASN A 309 -13.70 -14.08 2.93
CA ASN A 309 -14.79 -13.16 3.26
C ASN A 309 -14.63 -11.81 2.56
N THR A 310 -15.71 -11.06 2.50
CA THR A 310 -15.75 -9.69 2.02
C THR A 310 -16.51 -8.85 3.04
N LEU A 311 -15.95 -7.74 3.48
CA LEU A 311 -16.59 -6.83 4.42
C LEU A 311 -17.84 -6.20 3.78
N ASN A 312 -18.93 -6.09 4.57
CA ASN A 312 -20.22 -5.57 4.10
C ASN A 312 -20.25 -4.03 4.13
N THR A 313 -19.65 -3.42 3.12
CA THR A 313 -19.59 -1.95 2.98
C THR A 313 -20.93 -1.29 2.63
N ASP A 314 -21.98 -2.06 2.30
CA ASP A 314 -23.35 -1.56 2.18
C ASP A 314 -24.00 -1.28 3.56
N HIS A 315 -23.51 -1.89 4.64
CA HIS A 315 -24.06 -1.74 5.97
C HIS A 315 -23.52 -0.50 6.68
N ILE A 316 -24.41 0.37 7.18
CA ILE A 316 -24.01 1.67 7.76
C ILE A 316 -23.05 1.55 8.96
N ARG A 317 -23.17 0.48 9.78
CA ARG A 317 -22.27 0.26 10.93
C ARG A 317 -20.87 -0.10 10.49
N THR A 318 -20.74 -0.88 9.42
CA THR A 318 -19.46 -1.20 8.81
C THR A 318 -18.81 0.04 8.19
N GLN A 319 -19.61 0.89 7.50
CA GLN A 319 -19.11 2.16 6.98
C GLN A 319 -18.61 3.08 8.11
N ASN A 320 -19.36 3.17 9.23
CA ASN A 320 -18.96 3.97 10.38
C ASN A 320 -17.67 3.43 11.01
N LEU A 321 -17.54 2.11 11.14
CA LEU A 321 -16.33 1.47 11.67
C LEU A 321 -15.08 1.88 10.84
N VAL A 322 -15.18 1.83 9.52
CA VAL A 322 -14.09 2.23 8.60
C VAL A 322 -13.78 3.71 8.77
N LEU A 323 -14.78 4.58 8.74
CA LEU A 323 -14.57 6.04 8.89
C LEU A 323 -13.98 6.39 10.26
N ASP A 324 -14.48 5.80 11.34
CA ASP A 324 -13.99 6.05 12.68
C ASP A 324 -12.54 5.56 12.84
N SER A 325 -12.17 4.46 12.16
CA SER A 325 -10.80 3.96 12.12
C SER A 325 -9.88 4.92 11.36
N LEU A 326 -10.27 5.38 10.17
CA LEU A 326 -9.50 6.36 9.39
C LEU A 326 -9.27 7.66 10.17
N ARG A 327 -10.32 8.19 10.81
CA ARG A 327 -10.23 9.38 11.67
C ARG A 327 -9.28 9.15 12.86
N TYR A 328 -9.36 7.98 13.50
CA TYR A 328 -8.45 7.63 14.59
C TYR A 328 -6.99 7.61 14.15
N TRP A 329 -6.68 6.93 13.03
CA TRP A 329 -5.32 6.90 12.51
C TRP A 329 -4.84 8.29 12.07
N HIS A 330 -5.73 9.07 11.44
CA HIS A 330 -5.38 10.41 11.02
C HIS A 330 -5.19 11.35 12.21
N HIS A 331 -6.16 11.47 13.13
CA HIS A 331 -6.10 12.48 14.20
C HIS A 331 -5.31 12.06 15.42
N SER A 332 -5.48 10.81 15.88
CA SER A 332 -4.86 10.36 17.13
C SER A 332 -3.46 9.79 16.92
N MET A 333 -3.26 9.13 15.78
CA MET A 333 -2.00 8.45 15.46
C MET A 333 -1.08 9.26 14.54
N GLY A 334 -1.59 10.32 13.91
CA GLY A 334 -0.77 11.28 13.14
C GLY A 334 -0.60 10.95 11.65
N VAL A 335 -1.26 9.93 11.12
CA VAL A 335 -1.11 9.46 9.74
C VAL A 335 -1.60 10.49 8.72
N ASP A 336 -0.86 10.70 7.63
CA ASP A 336 -1.11 11.73 6.61
C ASP A 336 -1.88 11.24 5.40
N GLY A 337 -1.95 9.93 5.20
CA GLY A 337 -2.66 9.35 4.08
C GLY A 337 -2.91 7.85 4.23
N PHE A 338 -3.68 7.30 3.30
CA PHE A 338 -4.06 5.88 3.30
C PHE A 338 -3.96 5.31 1.89
N ARG A 339 -3.34 4.15 1.77
CA ARG A 339 -3.47 3.27 0.61
C ARG A 339 -4.45 2.16 1.00
N PHE A 340 -5.48 1.98 0.22
CA PHE A 340 -6.54 1.00 0.50
C PHE A 340 -6.31 -0.26 -0.32
N ASP A 341 -6.02 -1.33 0.38
CA ASP A 341 -5.91 -2.68 -0.16
C ASP A 341 -7.24 -3.12 -0.81
N LEU A 342 -7.18 -3.67 -2.02
CA LEU A 342 -8.34 -4.09 -2.82
C LEU A 342 -9.49 -3.07 -2.74
N ALA A 343 -9.19 -1.79 -2.98
CA ALA A 343 -10.13 -0.68 -2.76
C ALA A 343 -11.43 -0.80 -3.56
N THR A 344 -11.44 -1.56 -4.64
CA THR A 344 -12.66 -1.86 -5.41
C THR A 344 -13.77 -2.45 -4.53
N VAL A 345 -13.42 -3.27 -3.53
CA VAL A 345 -14.38 -3.84 -2.57
C VAL A 345 -15.14 -2.76 -1.82
N LEU A 346 -14.51 -1.64 -1.48
CA LEU A 346 -15.13 -0.55 -0.72
C LEU A 346 -16.24 0.16 -1.52
N GLY A 347 -16.16 0.10 -2.85
CA GLY A 347 -17.16 0.65 -3.77
C GLY A 347 -18.15 -0.38 -4.29
N ARG A 348 -18.12 -1.63 -3.79
CA ARG A 348 -19.00 -2.70 -4.24
C ARG A 348 -20.33 -2.72 -3.51
N SER A 349 -21.40 -2.86 -4.29
CA SER A 349 -22.74 -3.22 -3.84
C SER A 349 -23.19 -4.53 -4.51
N ARG A 350 -24.42 -4.92 -4.30
CA ARG A 350 -25.04 -6.04 -5.05
C ARG A 350 -25.09 -5.82 -6.57
N ARG A 351 -24.89 -4.58 -7.04
CA ARG A 351 -24.88 -4.20 -8.47
C ARG A 351 -23.47 -4.11 -9.05
N GLY A 352 -22.45 -4.48 -8.30
CA GLY A 352 -21.05 -4.32 -8.65
C GLY A 352 -20.45 -3.02 -8.12
N PHE A 353 -19.29 -2.63 -8.66
CA PHE A 353 -18.57 -1.41 -8.27
C PHE A 353 -19.27 -0.13 -8.73
N SER A 354 -19.26 0.89 -7.90
CA SER A 354 -19.68 2.25 -8.24
C SER A 354 -18.79 3.27 -7.54
N LYS A 355 -18.24 4.23 -8.28
CA LYS A 355 -17.51 5.37 -7.71
C LYS A 355 -18.36 6.26 -6.80
N SER A 356 -19.69 6.21 -6.95
CA SER A 356 -20.66 6.91 -6.11
C SER A 356 -21.19 6.05 -4.95
N HIS A 357 -20.51 4.92 -4.63
CA HIS A 357 -20.85 4.13 -3.45
C HIS A 357 -20.74 5.01 -2.18
N SER A 358 -21.68 4.82 -1.25
CA SER A 358 -21.81 5.70 -0.07
C SER A 358 -20.52 5.75 0.76
N LEU A 359 -19.79 4.64 0.92
CA LEU A 359 -18.54 4.63 1.68
C LEU A 359 -17.46 5.47 0.99
N LEU A 360 -17.21 5.29 -0.31
CA LEU A 360 -16.22 6.07 -1.05
C LEU A 360 -16.55 7.58 -1.00
N THR A 361 -17.84 7.92 -1.20
CA THR A 361 -18.30 9.31 -1.11
C THR A 361 -18.12 9.89 0.30
N ARG A 362 -18.41 9.10 1.35
CA ARG A 362 -18.25 9.54 2.74
C ARG A 362 -16.78 9.74 3.12
N ILE A 363 -15.87 8.89 2.65
CA ILE A 363 -14.43 9.06 2.88
C ILE A 363 -13.93 10.34 2.20
N GLY A 364 -14.25 10.55 0.92
CA GLY A 364 -13.79 11.72 0.16
C GLY A 364 -14.42 13.04 0.62
N ALA A 365 -15.62 13.02 1.21
CA ALA A 365 -16.31 14.20 1.72
C ALA A 365 -16.14 14.42 3.23
N ASP A 366 -15.35 13.60 3.92
CA ASP A 366 -15.16 13.71 5.36
C ASP A 366 -14.26 14.91 5.71
N PRO A 367 -14.77 15.93 6.42
CA PRO A 367 -13.99 17.12 6.73
C PRO A 367 -12.81 16.82 7.68
N GLU A 368 -12.86 15.71 8.42
CA GLU A 368 -11.75 15.28 9.26
C GLU A 368 -10.64 14.59 8.46
N LEU A 369 -10.91 14.18 7.21
CA LEU A 369 -9.97 13.53 6.30
C LEU A 369 -9.59 14.42 5.10
N GLU A 370 -10.01 15.68 5.05
CA GLU A 370 -9.81 16.59 3.91
C GLU A 370 -8.34 16.70 3.46
N ARG A 371 -7.41 16.60 4.41
CA ARG A 371 -5.97 16.67 4.12
C ARG A 371 -5.31 15.32 3.89
N ALA A 372 -6.02 14.23 4.11
CA ALA A 372 -5.45 12.91 3.96
C ALA A 372 -5.26 12.55 2.49
N LYS A 373 -4.09 12.02 2.14
CA LYS A 373 -3.86 11.42 0.84
C LYS A 373 -4.65 10.11 0.73
N LEU A 374 -5.48 9.97 -0.29
CA LEU A 374 -6.27 8.76 -0.54
C LEU A 374 -5.75 8.06 -1.79
N ILE A 375 -5.26 6.83 -1.64
CA ILE A 375 -4.70 6.02 -2.71
C ILE A 375 -5.47 4.71 -2.77
N ALA A 376 -6.01 4.38 -3.94
CA ALA A 376 -6.70 3.13 -4.16
C ALA A 376 -5.78 2.11 -4.84
N GLU A 377 -5.82 0.87 -4.38
CA GLU A 377 -5.52 -0.28 -5.21
C GLU A 377 -6.78 -0.58 -6.03
N PRO A 378 -6.81 -0.28 -7.34
CA PRO A 378 -8.06 -0.20 -8.09
C PRO A 378 -8.51 -1.53 -8.69
N TRP A 379 -8.29 -2.63 -7.98
CA TRP A 379 -8.74 -3.98 -8.38
C TRP A 379 -9.13 -4.85 -7.20
N ASP A 380 -9.78 -5.95 -7.51
CA ASP A 380 -10.01 -7.12 -6.67
C ASP A 380 -10.23 -8.37 -7.54
N PRO A 381 -10.09 -9.60 -7.00
CA PRO A 381 -10.28 -10.83 -7.78
C PRO A 381 -11.74 -11.15 -8.12
N GLY A 382 -12.70 -10.41 -7.61
CA GLY A 382 -14.14 -10.63 -7.89
C GLY A 382 -14.54 -10.25 -9.32
N PRO A 383 -15.72 -10.65 -9.76
CA PRO A 383 -16.22 -10.33 -11.10
C PRO A 383 -16.27 -8.80 -11.35
N GLY A 384 -15.66 -8.35 -12.47
CA GLY A 384 -15.56 -6.91 -12.79
C GLY A 384 -14.74 -6.12 -11.77
N GLY A 385 -13.75 -6.76 -11.13
CA GLY A 385 -12.93 -6.17 -10.07
C GLY A 385 -11.96 -5.10 -10.54
N TYR A 386 -11.49 -5.14 -11.78
CA TYR A 386 -10.53 -4.18 -12.31
C TYR A 386 -11.18 -2.82 -12.61
N GLN A 387 -10.81 -1.77 -11.87
CA GLN A 387 -11.46 -0.46 -11.88
C GLN A 387 -10.47 0.71 -12.02
N LEU A 388 -9.27 0.48 -12.56
CA LEU A 388 -8.28 1.55 -12.79
C LEU A 388 -8.89 2.69 -13.60
N GLY A 389 -8.71 3.93 -13.14
CA GLY A 389 -9.26 5.14 -13.73
C GLY A 389 -10.71 5.44 -13.32
N ARG A 390 -11.32 4.66 -12.41
CA ARG A 390 -12.75 4.77 -12.09
C ARG A 390 -13.09 5.21 -10.69
N PHE A 391 -12.12 5.51 -9.86
CA PHE A 391 -12.35 6.05 -8.51
C PHE A 391 -12.80 7.52 -8.53
N PRO A 392 -13.35 8.05 -7.42
CA PRO A 392 -13.69 9.48 -7.30
C PRO A 392 -12.49 10.40 -7.55
N ALA A 393 -12.76 11.68 -7.80
CA ALA A 393 -11.74 12.64 -8.21
C ALA A 393 -10.67 12.92 -7.13
N GLU A 394 -11.02 12.73 -5.88
CA GLU A 394 -10.16 12.95 -4.70
C GLU A 394 -9.13 11.83 -4.50
N TRP A 395 -9.28 10.71 -5.22
CA TRP A 395 -8.44 9.52 -5.07
C TRP A 395 -7.33 9.46 -6.11
N ALA A 396 -6.12 9.15 -5.68
CA ALA A 396 -5.08 8.62 -6.54
C ALA A 396 -5.22 7.10 -6.66
N GLU A 397 -4.62 6.51 -7.67
CA GLU A 397 -4.73 5.06 -7.93
C GLU A 397 -3.36 4.47 -8.28
N TRP A 398 -3.03 3.31 -7.72
CA TRP A 398 -1.92 2.50 -8.17
C TRP A 398 -2.11 2.14 -9.65
N ASN A 399 -1.12 2.38 -10.48
CA ASN A 399 -1.21 2.19 -11.94
C ASN A 399 -0.40 0.98 -12.40
N ASP A 400 -1.02 -0.19 -12.42
CA ASP A 400 -0.41 -1.43 -12.89
C ASP A 400 -0.11 -1.39 -14.41
N ARG A 401 -0.88 -0.63 -15.21
CA ARG A 401 -0.57 -0.43 -16.63
C ARG A 401 0.73 0.33 -16.82
N TYR A 402 1.04 1.27 -15.94
CA TYR A 402 2.34 1.95 -15.93
C TYR A 402 3.46 0.93 -15.69
N ARG A 403 3.36 0.15 -14.61
CA ARG A 403 4.32 -0.90 -14.27
C ARG A 403 4.58 -1.84 -15.44
N ASP A 404 3.51 -2.40 -15.98
CA ASP A 404 3.59 -3.43 -17.02
C ASP A 404 4.15 -2.86 -18.31
N SER A 405 3.77 -1.62 -18.69
CA SER A 405 4.27 -0.96 -19.90
C SER A 405 5.76 -0.64 -19.79
N VAL A 406 6.22 -0.10 -18.65
CA VAL A 406 7.64 0.21 -18.46
C VAL A 406 8.50 -1.06 -18.49
N ARG A 407 8.08 -2.13 -17.82
CA ARG A 407 8.78 -3.41 -17.84
C ARG A 407 8.85 -4.00 -19.26
N ARG A 408 7.74 -3.98 -20.00
CA ARG A 408 7.66 -4.51 -21.36
C ARG A 408 8.51 -3.70 -22.34
N PHE A 409 8.51 -2.38 -22.25
CA PHE A 409 9.33 -1.51 -23.08
C PHE A 409 10.82 -1.81 -22.88
N TRP A 410 11.31 -1.84 -21.65
CA TRP A 410 12.72 -2.10 -21.35
C TRP A 410 13.14 -3.56 -21.56
N ARG A 411 12.20 -4.50 -21.55
CA ARG A 411 12.44 -5.87 -21.98
C ARG A 411 12.58 -6.01 -23.50
N GLY A 412 12.13 -5.02 -24.26
CA GLY A 412 12.19 -5.00 -25.71
C GLY A 412 11.02 -5.73 -26.39
N ASP A 413 9.83 -5.76 -25.76
CA ASP A 413 8.62 -6.30 -26.37
C ASP A 413 8.20 -5.43 -27.57
N ASP A 414 7.63 -6.06 -28.59
CA ASP A 414 7.10 -5.34 -29.74
C ASP A 414 5.82 -4.55 -29.39
N ASP A 415 5.51 -3.53 -30.18
CA ASP A 415 4.29 -2.70 -30.10
C ASP A 415 4.06 -2.01 -28.75
N GLN A 416 5.14 -1.62 -28.04
CA GLN A 416 5.02 -0.98 -26.73
C GLN A 416 5.11 0.56 -26.76
N ASP A 417 5.63 1.17 -27.81
CA ASP A 417 5.98 2.60 -27.84
C ASP A 417 4.78 3.51 -27.53
N ALA A 418 3.63 3.25 -28.15
CA ALA A 418 2.42 4.05 -27.94
C ALA A 418 1.85 3.92 -26.51
N GLU A 419 1.86 2.71 -25.94
CA GLU A 419 1.40 2.49 -24.55
C GLU A 419 2.40 3.08 -23.56
N PHE A 420 3.68 2.89 -23.77
CA PHE A 420 4.75 3.50 -22.98
C PHE A 420 4.63 5.02 -22.95
N ALA A 421 4.47 5.66 -24.11
CA ALA A 421 4.29 7.11 -24.20
C ALA A 421 3.08 7.61 -23.39
N ARG A 422 1.93 6.91 -23.50
CA ARG A 422 0.74 7.25 -22.68
C ARG A 422 1.02 7.15 -21.20
N ARG A 423 1.73 6.10 -20.78
CA ARG A 423 1.99 5.84 -19.35
C ARG A 423 2.95 6.87 -18.77
N ILE A 424 4.09 7.14 -19.41
CA ILE A 424 5.06 8.11 -18.93
C ILE A 424 4.56 9.56 -18.96
N HIS A 425 3.53 9.83 -19.76
CA HIS A 425 2.84 11.13 -19.81
C HIS A 425 1.68 11.25 -18.80
N GLY A 426 1.67 10.48 -17.73
CA GLY A 426 0.70 10.58 -16.63
C GLY A 426 -0.64 9.92 -16.89
N SER A 427 -0.76 9.05 -17.92
CA SER A 427 -1.96 8.24 -18.20
C SER A 427 -3.25 9.06 -18.35
N ALA A 428 -3.21 10.13 -19.16
CA ALA A 428 -4.35 11.03 -19.40
C ALA A 428 -5.63 10.29 -19.84
N ASP A 429 -5.47 9.22 -20.65
CA ASP A 429 -6.56 8.36 -21.10
C ASP A 429 -7.35 7.69 -19.96
N LEU A 430 -6.74 7.52 -18.78
CA LEU A 430 -7.33 6.91 -17.61
C LEU A 430 -7.94 7.95 -16.64
N PHE A 431 -7.30 9.09 -16.47
CA PHE A 431 -7.60 9.99 -15.36
C PHE A 431 -8.20 11.33 -15.78
N GLU A 432 -7.81 11.90 -16.92
CA GLU A 432 -8.17 13.27 -17.29
C GLU A 432 -9.68 13.46 -17.52
N ALA A 433 -10.34 12.50 -18.15
CA ALA A 433 -11.77 12.57 -18.40
C ALA A 433 -12.63 12.67 -17.14
N SER A 434 -12.10 12.27 -15.98
CA SER A 434 -12.73 12.41 -14.66
C SER A 434 -12.36 13.71 -13.93
N GLY A 435 -11.60 14.62 -14.58
CA GLY A 435 -11.14 15.89 -13.99
C GLY A 435 -9.92 15.74 -13.10
N ARG A 436 -9.27 14.57 -13.10
CA ARG A 436 -8.06 14.32 -12.28
C ARG A 436 -6.80 14.80 -13.00
N HIS A 437 -5.76 15.06 -12.22
CA HIS A 437 -4.45 15.50 -12.67
C HIS A 437 -3.51 14.32 -12.93
N PRO A 438 -2.34 14.52 -13.59
CA PRO A 438 -1.33 13.48 -13.76
C PRO A 438 -0.93 12.79 -12.46
N THR A 439 -0.90 13.55 -11.37
CA THR A 439 -0.55 13.08 -10.02
C THR A 439 -1.52 12.06 -9.42
N ALA A 440 -2.71 11.87 -10.01
CA ALA A 440 -3.62 10.79 -9.63
C ALA A 440 -3.09 9.40 -10.01
N SER A 441 -2.15 9.33 -10.96
CA SER A 441 -1.42 8.11 -11.29
C SER A 441 -0.29 7.89 -10.29
N ILE A 442 -0.42 6.93 -9.39
CA ILE A 442 0.71 6.43 -8.61
C ILE A 442 1.48 5.48 -9.51
N ASN A 443 2.60 5.96 -10.02
CA ASN A 443 3.48 5.22 -10.90
C ASN A 443 4.44 4.37 -10.09
N PHE A 444 4.59 3.11 -10.45
CA PHE A 444 5.59 2.22 -9.84
C PHE A 444 6.09 1.22 -10.89
N VAL A 445 7.28 0.70 -10.71
CA VAL A 445 7.82 -0.41 -11.49
C VAL A 445 7.82 -1.71 -10.70
N THR A 446 7.80 -1.61 -9.39
CA THR A 446 7.80 -2.69 -8.40
C THR A 446 6.98 -2.27 -7.20
N ALA A 447 6.40 -3.24 -6.51
CA ALA A 447 5.70 -3.10 -5.23
C ALA A 447 5.96 -4.35 -4.37
N HIS A 448 5.45 -4.39 -3.14
CA HIS A 448 5.60 -5.54 -2.25
C HIS A 448 5.13 -6.85 -2.89
N ASP A 449 4.08 -6.81 -3.73
CA ASP A 449 3.56 -7.93 -4.49
C ASP A 449 4.20 -8.01 -5.88
N GLY A 450 4.83 -9.11 -6.19
CA GLY A 450 5.59 -9.31 -7.42
C GLY A 450 7.10 -9.37 -7.19
N PHE A 451 7.86 -9.30 -8.27
CA PHE A 451 9.32 -9.27 -8.20
C PHE A 451 9.83 -7.91 -7.72
N THR A 452 10.88 -7.91 -6.90
CA THR A 452 11.72 -6.72 -6.65
C THR A 452 12.40 -6.29 -7.95
N LEU A 453 12.94 -5.07 -7.98
CA LEU A 453 13.61 -4.56 -9.18
C LEU A 453 14.83 -5.42 -9.59
N ALA A 454 15.57 -5.97 -8.65
CA ALA A 454 16.65 -6.91 -8.91
C ALA A 454 16.11 -8.23 -9.49
N ASP A 455 14.98 -8.72 -9.00
CA ASP A 455 14.38 -9.97 -9.48
C ASP A 455 13.72 -9.80 -10.86
N VAL A 456 13.16 -8.63 -11.18
CA VAL A 456 12.64 -8.31 -12.53
C VAL A 456 13.69 -8.50 -13.61
N VAL A 457 14.96 -8.24 -13.31
CA VAL A 457 16.07 -8.36 -14.27
C VAL A 457 16.88 -9.64 -14.10
N SER A 458 16.49 -10.51 -13.14
CA SER A 458 17.28 -11.72 -12.82
C SER A 458 16.50 -13.03 -12.96
N TYR A 459 15.16 -12.97 -12.94
CA TYR A 459 14.34 -14.19 -12.95
C TYR A 459 13.28 -14.15 -14.07
N GLY A 460 13.25 -15.21 -14.87
CA GLY A 460 12.21 -15.44 -15.87
C GLY A 460 10.96 -16.11 -15.31
N LYS A 461 11.08 -16.77 -14.14
CA LYS A 461 10.02 -17.55 -13.50
C LYS A 461 9.97 -17.26 -12.00
N ARG A 462 8.79 -17.37 -11.40
CA ARG A 462 8.64 -17.27 -9.94
C ARG A 462 9.21 -18.49 -9.23
N HIS A 463 9.78 -18.27 -8.05
CA HIS A 463 10.40 -19.28 -7.19
C HIS A 463 9.77 -19.26 -5.78
N ASN A 464 8.45 -19.52 -5.68
CA ASN A 464 7.65 -19.41 -4.45
C ASN A 464 7.53 -20.70 -3.65
N LEU A 465 8.32 -21.75 -3.94
CA LEU A 465 8.21 -23.04 -3.25
C LEU A 465 8.32 -22.93 -1.72
N ALA A 466 9.11 -21.98 -1.23
CA ALA A 466 9.28 -21.74 0.20
C ALA A 466 7.97 -21.30 0.90
N ASN A 467 6.98 -20.77 0.17
CA ASN A 467 5.67 -20.40 0.71
C ASN A 467 4.79 -21.62 1.04
N GLY A 468 5.18 -22.83 0.57
CA GLY A 468 4.44 -24.05 0.82
C GLY A 468 3.11 -24.17 0.06
N GLU A 469 2.99 -23.46 -1.08
CA GLU A 469 1.80 -23.42 -1.94
C GLU A 469 2.05 -24.02 -3.34
N ASP A 470 3.05 -24.90 -3.45
CA ASP A 470 3.43 -25.60 -4.69
C ASP A 470 3.77 -24.64 -5.85
N ASN A 471 4.29 -23.44 -5.55
CA ASN A 471 4.62 -22.40 -6.54
C ASN A 471 3.40 -21.96 -7.39
N ARG A 472 2.18 -22.04 -6.83
CA ARG A 472 0.93 -21.65 -7.51
C ARG A 472 0.50 -20.23 -7.17
N ASP A 473 0.99 -19.69 -6.05
CA ASP A 473 0.75 -18.36 -5.52
C ASP A 473 1.55 -17.29 -6.25
N GLY A 474 1.18 -16.02 -6.04
CA GLY A 474 1.82 -14.85 -6.64
C GLY A 474 1.46 -14.63 -8.12
N GLN A 475 2.04 -13.55 -8.67
CA GLN A 475 1.73 -13.11 -10.03
C GLN A 475 2.24 -14.10 -11.09
N VAL A 476 1.42 -14.34 -12.12
CA VAL A 476 1.76 -15.23 -13.25
C VAL A 476 2.60 -14.49 -14.29
N HIS A 477 2.28 -13.22 -14.56
CA HIS A 477 2.93 -12.39 -15.57
C HIS A 477 3.78 -11.32 -14.89
N ASN A 478 5.09 -11.52 -14.86
CA ASN A 478 6.02 -10.58 -14.22
C ASN A 478 6.62 -9.56 -15.20
N PHE A 479 6.52 -9.83 -16.51
CA PHE A 479 7.19 -9.04 -17.59
C PHE A 479 8.68 -8.82 -17.31
N SER A 480 9.33 -9.83 -16.75
CA SER A 480 10.73 -9.85 -16.36
C SER A 480 11.64 -10.45 -17.45
N SER A 481 12.94 -10.23 -17.34
CA SER A 481 13.96 -10.88 -18.17
C SER A 481 15.15 -11.29 -17.29
N ASN A 482 15.66 -12.51 -17.48
CA ASN A 482 16.84 -12.99 -16.76
C ASN A 482 18.18 -12.72 -17.50
N TYR A 483 18.12 -12.14 -18.69
CA TYR A 483 19.30 -11.87 -19.54
C TYR A 483 20.21 -13.10 -19.74
N GLY A 484 19.58 -14.27 -19.95
CA GLY A 484 20.25 -15.53 -20.24
C GLY A 484 20.62 -16.38 -19.03
N VAL A 485 20.56 -15.86 -17.80
CA VAL A 485 20.91 -16.59 -16.58
C VAL A 485 19.78 -16.46 -15.55
N GLU A 486 19.18 -17.57 -15.15
CA GLU A 486 18.15 -17.58 -14.12
C GLU A 486 18.76 -17.43 -12.72
N GLY A 487 18.41 -16.34 -12.03
CA GLY A 487 18.97 -16.03 -10.71
C GLY A 487 20.33 -15.32 -10.74
N PRO A 488 21.14 -15.42 -9.66
CA PRO A 488 22.43 -14.76 -9.54
C PRO A 488 23.41 -15.16 -10.67
N SER A 489 24.29 -14.26 -11.06
CA SER A 489 25.32 -14.50 -12.10
C SER A 489 26.66 -13.93 -11.64
N ASP A 490 27.73 -14.64 -11.98
CA ASP A 490 29.11 -14.14 -11.84
C ASP A 490 29.63 -13.49 -13.16
N ASP A 491 28.83 -13.49 -14.21
CA ASP A 491 29.17 -12.90 -15.51
C ASP A 491 29.04 -11.36 -15.43
N PRO A 492 30.15 -10.61 -15.65
CA PRO A 492 30.13 -9.16 -15.59
C PRO A 492 29.24 -8.51 -16.66
N GLU A 493 29.11 -9.12 -17.84
CA GLU A 493 28.26 -8.59 -18.93
C GLU A 493 26.78 -8.71 -18.54
N VAL A 494 26.36 -9.88 -18.02
CA VAL A 494 25.01 -10.09 -17.53
C VAL A 494 24.70 -9.14 -16.35
N ASN A 495 25.62 -8.97 -15.42
CA ASN A 495 25.44 -8.07 -14.29
C ASN A 495 25.41 -6.60 -14.72
N GLY A 496 26.22 -6.24 -15.72
CA GLY A 496 26.25 -4.90 -16.30
C GLY A 496 24.90 -4.52 -16.94
N ILE A 497 24.34 -5.38 -17.81
CA ILE A 497 23.03 -5.12 -18.40
C ILE A 497 21.90 -5.09 -17.37
N ARG A 498 21.91 -6.00 -16.38
CA ARG A 498 20.91 -6.01 -15.29
C ARG A 498 20.96 -4.70 -14.50
N ARG A 499 22.13 -4.22 -14.14
CA ARG A 499 22.33 -2.95 -13.43
C ARG A 499 21.82 -1.77 -14.25
N GLN A 500 22.15 -1.72 -15.54
CA GLN A 500 21.69 -0.69 -16.45
C GLN A 500 20.15 -0.70 -16.60
N GLN A 501 19.55 -1.86 -16.73
CA GLN A 501 18.09 -1.98 -16.83
C GLN A 501 17.35 -1.58 -15.56
N ARG A 502 17.88 -1.88 -14.37
CA ARG A 502 17.33 -1.35 -13.10
C ARG A 502 17.37 0.18 -13.11
N LEU A 503 18.48 0.76 -13.54
CA LEU A 503 18.63 2.21 -13.61
C LEU A 503 17.71 2.84 -14.65
N ASN A 504 17.50 2.21 -15.81
CA ASN A 504 16.55 2.62 -16.82
C ASN A 504 15.12 2.71 -16.30
N MET A 505 14.67 1.68 -15.58
CA MET A 505 13.33 1.63 -15.02
C MET A 505 13.11 2.70 -13.96
N LEU A 506 14.08 2.93 -13.05
CA LEU A 506 14.01 4.00 -12.06
C LEU A 506 14.10 5.39 -12.66
N ALA A 507 14.95 5.59 -13.66
CA ALA A 507 15.01 6.86 -14.39
C ALA A 507 13.69 7.14 -15.12
N THR A 508 13.10 6.14 -15.80
CA THR A 508 11.79 6.27 -16.43
C THR A 508 10.73 6.65 -15.39
N LEU A 509 10.70 5.98 -14.23
CA LEU A 509 9.77 6.26 -13.15
C LEU A 509 9.87 7.72 -12.67
N LEU A 510 11.08 8.19 -12.42
CA LEU A 510 11.33 9.51 -11.85
C LEU A 510 11.23 10.64 -12.89
N PHE A 511 11.39 10.36 -14.17
CA PHE A 511 11.21 11.33 -15.25
C PHE A 511 9.77 11.37 -15.79
N SER A 512 8.92 10.41 -15.45
CA SER A 512 7.51 10.36 -15.87
C SER A 512 6.64 11.38 -15.15
N GLN A 513 5.60 11.85 -15.85
CA GLN A 513 4.50 12.58 -15.20
C GLN A 513 3.69 11.63 -14.30
N GLY A 514 3.22 12.13 -13.17
CA GLY A 514 2.53 11.33 -12.15
C GLY A 514 3.25 11.37 -10.82
N THR A 515 2.80 10.59 -9.85
CA THR A 515 3.42 10.45 -8.53
C THR A 515 4.23 9.17 -8.48
N PRO A 516 5.56 9.22 -8.39
CA PRO A 516 6.40 8.03 -8.33
C PRO A 516 6.35 7.35 -6.96
N MET A 517 6.30 6.01 -6.97
CA MET A 517 6.50 5.15 -5.81
C MET A 517 7.66 4.19 -6.06
N ILE A 518 8.58 4.11 -5.12
CA ILE A 518 9.75 3.21 -5.11
C ILE A 518 9.50 2.14 -4.05
N LEU A 519 9.70 0.88 -4.40
CA LEU A 519 9.72 -0.21 -3.42
C LEU A 519 11.00 -0.14 -2.59
N GLY A 520 10.86 -0.18 -1.28
CA GLY A 520 11.99 -0.15 -0.36
C GLY A 520 13.00 -1.27 -0.61
N GLY A 521 14.26 -0.89 -0.81
CA GLY A 521 15.35 -1.81 -1.11
C GLY A 521 15.69 -1.96 -2.60
N ASP A 522 14.88 -1.44 -3.52
CA ASP A 522 15.18 -1.50 -4.96
C ASP A 522 16.49 -0.75 -5.28
N GLU A 523 16.73 0.36 -4.59
CA GLU A 523 17.97 1.13 -4.69
C GLU A 523 19.18 0.41 -4.09
N LEU A 524 18.94 -0.54 -3.19
CA LEU A 524 19.96 -1.40 -2.58
C LEU A 524 20.27 -2.65 -3.42
N GLY A 525 19.45 -2.91 -4.46
CA GLY A 525 19.54 -4.15 -5.23
C GLY A 525 18.98 -5.37 -4.49
N ASN A 526 18.04 -5.15 -3.57
CA ASN A 526 17.40 -6.21 -2.80
C ASN A 526 16.74 -7.24 -3.69
N SER A 527 16.99 -8.52 -3.44
CA SER A 527 16.42 -9.68 -4.12
C SER A 527 15.69 -10.57 -3.13
N GLN A 528 14.53 -11.09 -3.53
CA GLN A 528 13.79 -12.11 -2.81
C GLN A 528 14.05 -13.53 -3.37
N GLY A 529 15.15 -13.69 -4.14
CA GLY A 529 15.52 -14.96 -4.75
C GLY A 529 14.51 -15.47 -5.77
N GLY A 530 13.81 -14.55 -6.46
CA GLY A 530 12.75 -14.87 -7.41
C GLY A 530 11.42 -15.28 -6.75
N ASN A 531 11.26 -15.12 -5.44
CA ASN A 531 9.96 -15.22 -4.78
C ASN A 531 9.16 -13.94 -5.02
N ASN A 532 8.08 -14.02 -5.81
CA ASN A 532 7.25 -12.87 -6.15
C ASN A 532 6.00 -12.72 -5.27
N ASN A 533 5.98 -13.41 -4.13
CA ASN A 533 4.87 -13.39 -3.17
C ASN A 533 5.39 -13.69 -1.74
N ALA A 534 6.35 -12.91 -1.26
CA ALA A 534 7.08 -13.18 -0.03
C ALA A 534 6.27 -12.93 1.26
N TYR A 535 4.93 -12.92 1.19
CA TYR A 535 4.05 -12.63 2.33
C TYR A 535 4.27 -13.56 3.53
N ALA A 536 4.62 -14.81 3.28
CA ALA A 536 4.84 -15.85 4.28
C ALA A 536 6.33 -15.99 4.71
N GLN A 537 7.20 -15.07 4.26
CA GLN A 537 8.65 -15.17 4.43
C GLN A 537 9.16 -14.16 5.48
N ASP A 538 8.82 -14.37 6.76
CA ASP A 538 9.42 -13.59 7.87
C ASP A 538 10.84 -14.11 8.18
N ASN A 539 11.69 -14.02 7.17
CA ASN A 539 13.09 -14.45 7.16
C ASN A 539 13.90 -13.64 6.14
N GLU A 540 15.12 -14.05 5.87
CA GLU A 540 16.06 -13.37 4.96
C GLU A 540 15.51 -13.17 3.54
N THR A 541 14.55 -13.96 3.07
CA THR A 541 13.89 -13.77 1.77
C THR A 541 13.01 -12.52 1.76
N GLY A 542 12.26 -12.30 2.83
CA GLY A 542 11.35 -11.15 2.94
C GLY A 542 11.97 -9.91 3.61
N TRP A 543 13.19 -10.02 4.19
CA TRP A 543 13.87 -8.91 4.83
C TRP A 543 14.86 -8.24 3.87
N ILE A 544 14.89 -6.91 3.92
CA ILE A 544 15.79 -6.12 3.05
C ILE A 544 17.25 -6.44 3.32
N ASP A 545 17.99 -6.69 2.25
CA ASP A 545 19.43 -6.83 2.27
C ASP A 545 20.12 -5.47 2.14
N TRP A 546 20.72 -5.00 3.21
CA TRP A 546 21.42 -3.73 3.27
C TRP A 546 22.87 -3.80 2.75
N SER A 547 23.31 -4.95 2.26
CA SER A 547 24.68 -5.11 1.72
C SER A 547 24.97 -4.18 0.52
N GLY A 548 23.92 -3.74 -0.19
CA GLY A 548 23.98 -2.76 -1.27
C GLY A 548 24.66 -1.44 -0.88
N LEU A 549 24.58 -1.04 0.40
CA LEU A 549 25.31 0.14 0.91
C LEU A 549 26.83 0.08 0.66
N VAL A 550 27.38 -1.11 0.64
CA VAL A 550 28.81 -1.37 0.47
C VAL A 550 29.14 -1.89 -0.94
N SER A 551 28.28 -2.76 -1.49
CA SER A 551 28.55 -3.44 -2.76
C SER A 551 28.29 -2.58 -4.00
N ASP A 552 27.32 -1.65 -3.98
CA ASP A 552 27.01 -0.76 -5.11
C ASP A 552 26.57 0.65 -4.62
N PRO A 553 27.42 1.39 -3.88
CA PRO A 553 27.09 2.73 -3.41
C PRO A 553 26.83 3.73 -4.56
N GLU A 554 27.43 3.48 -5.73
CA GLU A 554 27.24 4.30 -6.92
C GLU A 554 25.82 4.19 -7.47
N PHE A 555 25.19 3.01 -7.39
CA PHE A 555 23.81 2.83 -7.80
C PHE A 555 22.85 3.63 -6.88
N ILE A 556 23.09 3.57 -5.57
CA ILE A 556 22.32 4.35 -4.59
C ILE A 556 22.48 5.86 -4.87
N GLN A 557 23.73 6.30 -5.17
CA GLN A 557 23.98 7.70 -5.52
C GLN A 557 23.25 8.09 -6.80
N ALA A 558 23.22 7.23 -7.82
CA ALA A 558 22.46 7.47 -9.06
C ALA A 558 20.97 7.63 -8.78
N VAL A 559 20.39 6.81 -7.89
CA VAL A 559 18.97 6.95 -7.48
C VAL A 559 18.73 8.28 -6.74
N ARG A 560 19.62 8.68 -5.85
CA ARG A 560 19.56 10.00 -5.20
C ARG A 560 19.59 11.15 -6.20
N ASP A 561 20.44 11.05 -7.21
CA ASP A 561 20.55 12.05 -8.27
C ASP A 561 19.28 12.10 -9.13
N LEU A 562 18.67 10.96 -9.44
CA LEU A 562 17.37 10.89 -10.14
C LEU A 562 16.25 11.58 -9.36
N VAL A 563 16.14 11.33 -8.05
CA VAL A 563 15.16 11.98 -7.18
C VAL A 563 15.42 13.48 -7.09
N ARG A 564 16.70 13.88 -6.96
CA ARG A 564 17.10 15.29 -6.95
C ARG A 564 16.73 15.99 -8.25
N LEU A 565 17.06 15.40 -9.42
CA LEU A 565 16.72 15.95 -10.73
C LEU A 565 15.21 16.13 -10.90
N ARG A 566 14.39 15.13 -10.51
CA ARG A 566 12.93 15.30 -10.53
C ARG A 566 12.48 16.49 -9.69
N ARG A 567 13.06 16.69 -8.51
CA ARG A 567 12.69 17.80 -7.61
C ARG A 567 13.11 19.15 -8.14
N GLU A 568 14.29 19.23 -8.75
CA GLU A 568 14.87 20.48 -9.30
C GLU A 568 14.23 20.89 -10.62
N ILE A 569 13.72 19.95 -11.43
CA ILE A 569 13.18 20.22 -12.76
C ILE A 569 11.64 20.16 -12.74
N PRO A 570 10.93 21.30 -12.67
CA PRO A 570 9.47 21.33 -12.61
C PRO A 570 8.77 20.68 -13.79
N LEU A 571 9.37 20.69 -14.98
CA LEU A 571 8.83 20.06 -16.19
C LEU A 571 8.66 18.53 -16.07
N LEU A 572 9.40 17.88 -15.17
CA LEU A 572 9.25 16.44 -14.88
C LEU A 572 8.10 16.11 -13.92
N ARG A 573 7.46 17.12 -13.29
CA ARG A 573 6.43 16.93 -12.28
C ARG A 573 5.26 17.90 -12.41
N GLN A 574 4.78 18.04 -13.63
CA GLN A 574 3.69 18.96 -13.96
C GLN A 574 2.38 18.55 -13.25
N ALA A 575 1.67 19.54 -12.73
CA ALA A 575 0.38 19.35 -12.07
C ALA A 575 -0.80 19.27 -13.06
N ARG A 576 -0.59 19.58 -14.32
CA ARG A 576 -1.60 19.56 -15.39
C ARG A 576 -1.11 18.77 -16.59
N TYR A 577 -2.04 18.19 -17.34
CA TYR A 577 -1.71 17.55 -18.61
C TYR A 577 -1.33 18.58 -19.66
N VAL A 578 -0.34 18.24 -20.47
CA VAL A 578 0.05 18.94 -21.71
C VAL A 578 -0.36 18.07 -22.88
N HIS A 579 -0.79 18.66 -23.98
CA HIS A 579 -1.45 17.92 -25.08
C HIS A 579 -0.80 18.09 -26.45
N GLY A 580 0.30 18.80 -26.54
CA GLY A 580 0.89 19.14 -27.82
C GLY A 580 0.01 20.03 -28.70
N ARG A 581 -0.82 20.88 -28.08
CA ARG A 581 -1.76 21.76 -28.78
C ARG A 581 -1.41 23.22 -28.70
N ILE A 582 -0.53 23.58 -27.78
CA ILE A 582 -0.13 24.96 -27.55
C ILE A 582 1.20 25.19 -28.25
N PRO A 583 1.22 25.90 -29.42
CA PRO A 583 2.47 26.21 -30.10
C PRO A 583 3.26 27.25 -29.33
N THR A 584 4.57 27.06 -29.25
CA THR A 584 5.53 28.07 -28.76
C THR A 584 5.83 29.06 -29.90
N ASP A 585 6.53 30.18 -29.60
CA ASP A 585 6.95 31.17 -30.58
C ASP A 585 7.87 30.56 -31.68
N GLY A 586 8.55 29.43 -31.38
CA GLY A 586 9.34 28.65 -32.32
C GLY A 586 8.57 27.64 -33.18
N GLY A 587 7.22 27.54 -32.99
CA GLY A 587 6.39 26.57 -33.74
C GLY A 587 6.30 25.18 -33.09
N TRP A 588 6.99 24.93 -31.98
CA TRP A 588 6.91 23.68 -31.21
C TRP A 588 5.74 23.70 -30.23
N CYS A 589 5.23 22.52 -29.91
CA CYS A 589 4.17 22.38 -28.92
C CYS A 589 4.77 22.21 -27.51
N ASP A 590 3.94 22.45 -26.48
CA ASP A 590 4.25 22.25 -25.06
C ASP A 590 4.78 20.85 -24.73
N ILE A 591 4.40 19.84 -25.51
CA ILE A 591 4.97 18.49 -25.54
C ILE A 591 5.11 18.03 -27.00
N THR A 592 6.21 17.41 -27.35
CA THR A 592 6.45 16.84 -28.68
C THR A 592 7.16 15.49 -28.58
N TRP A 593 6.68 14.52 -29.33
CA TRP A 593 7.29 13.20 -29.49
C TRP A 593 8.08 13.17 -30.78
N LEU A 594 9.34 12.80 -30.70
CA LEU A 594 10.25 12.80 -31.84
C LEU A 594 10.75 11.38 -32.16
N HIS A 595 10.81 11.09 -33.42
CA HIS A 595 11.57 9.99 -33.98
C HIS A 595 13.10 10.31 -33.91
N PRO A 596 14.00 9.32 -33.88
CA PRO A 596 15.46 9.58 -33.81
C PRO A 596 16.02 10.53 -34.86
N ASP A 597 15.41 10.61 -36.03
CA ASP A 597 15.81 11.56 -37.11
C ASP A 597 15.39 13.01 -36.86
N GLY A 598 14.77 13.32 -35.72
CA GLY A 598 14.39 14.67 -35.27
C GLY A 598 13.01 15.15 -35.75
N ARG A 599 12.32 14.39 -36.59
CA ARG A 599 10.94 14.72 -36.98
C ARG A 599 9.92 14.29 -35.92
N PRO A 600 8.73 14.92 -35.85
CA PRO A 600 7.62 14.42 -35.05
C PRO A 600 7.25 12.98 -35.41
N MET A 601 6.87 12.18 -34.41
CA MET A 601 6.38 10.81 -34.57
C MET A 601 5.13 10.77 -35.45
N LEU A 602 5.13 9.93 -36.48
CA LEU A 602 3.98 9.66 -37.34
C LEU A 602 3.22 8.41 -36.86
N PRO A 603 1.94 8.22 -37.25
CA PRO A 603 1.14 7.08 -36.80
C PRO A 603 1.77 5.70 -36.96
N HIS A 604 2.61 5.49 -37.98
CA HIS A 604 3.27 4.21 -38.22
C HIS A 604 4.54 4.00 -37.40
N ASP A 605 5.13 5.06 -36.83
CA ASP A 605 6.33 4.95 -35.99
C ASP A 605 6.03 4.36 -34.62
N TRP A 606 4.79 4.42 -34.18
CA TRP A 606 4.36 3.98 -32.84
C TRP A 606 4.31 2.46 -32.66
N ASN A 607 4.61 1.68 -33.68
CA ASN A 607 4.39 0.24 -33.62
C ASN A 607 5.66 -0.61 -33.48
N SER A 608 6.88 -0.06 -33.57
CA SER A 608 8.08 -0.91 -33.55
C SER A 608 9.43 -0.22 -33.45
N SER A 609 9.52 1.02 -33.01
CA SER A 609 10.82 1.71 -33.03
C SER A 609 11.71 1.33 -31.86
N ARG A 610 11.13 1.01 -30.68
CA ARG A 610 11.84 0.85 -29.38
C ARG A 610 12.75 2.05 -29.07
N GLN A 611 12.52 3.18 -29.74
CA GLN A 611 13.34 4.39 -29.69
C GLN A 611 12.43 5.59 -29.86
N LEU A 612 12.45 6.51 -28.91
CA LEU A 612 11.66 7.73 -28.99
C LEU A 612 12.30 8.83 -28.14
N ALA A 613 12.08 10.07 -28.53
CA ALA A 613 12.39 11.23 -27.73
C ALA A 613 11.12 11.94 -27.31
N LEU A 614 11.08 12.35 -26.05
CA LEU A 614 10.04 13.20 -25.48
C LEU A 614 10.64 14.55 -25.16
N VAL A 615 10.06 15.62 -25.71
CA VAL A 615 10.47 16.99 -25.43
C VAL A 615 9.33 17.72 -24.75
N PHE A 616 9.61 18.28 -23.57
CA PHE A 616 8.75 19.23 -22.86
C PHE A 616 9.29 20.63 -23.03
N LEU A 617 8.40 21.57 -23.36
CA LEU A 617 8.72 22.99 -23.45
C LEU A 617 7.81 23.80 -22.51
N THR A 618 8.36 24.86 -21.94
CA THR A 618 7.57 25.82 -21.19
C THR A 618 6.85 26.79 -22.11
N HIS A 619 5.57 27.06 -21.82
CA HIS A 619 4.80 28.07 -22.54
C HIS A 619 4.65 29.32 -21.65
N PRO A 620 4.94 30.52 -22.18
CA PRO A 620 4.88 31.78 -21.41
C PRO A 620 3.50 32.16 -20.90
N ASP A 621 2.42 31.58 -21.45
CA ASP A 621 1.03 31.88 -21.08
C ASP A 621 0.40 30.93 -20.03
N GLN A 622 1.15 30.04 -19.42
CA GLN A 622 0.65 29.28 -18.26
C GLN A 622 0.55 30.20 -17.03
N LYS A 623 -0.59 30.86 -16.89
CA LYS A 623 -0.85 31.93 -15.89
C LYS A 623 -0.73 31.55 -14.43
N ASP A 624 -0.55 30.27 -14.09
CA ASP A 624 -0.50 29.76 -12.72
C ASP A 624 0.82 29.05 -12.33
N ALA A 625 1.79 29.00 -13.21
CA ALA A 625 3.15 28.56 -12.89
C ALA A 625 4.10 29.74 -13.03
N SER A 626 5.09 29.88 -12.17
CA SER A 626 6.23 30.76 -12.41
C SER A 626 6.69 30.51 -13.85
N PRO A 627 6.99 31.56 -14.64
CA PRO A 627 7.43 31.36 -16.03
C PRO A 627 8.75 30.58 -16.02
N VAL A 628 8.64 29.27 -16.12
CA VAL A 628 9.79 28.41 -16.35
C VAL A 628 10.02 28.49 -17.86
N THR A 629 11.00 29.25 -18.24
CA THR A 629 11.51 29.28 -19.61
C THR A 629 12.49 28.15 -19.76
N GLY A 630 12.27 27.18 -20.67
CA GLY A 630 13.24 26.13 -20.88
C GLY A 630 12.71 24.90 -21.59
N ALA A 631 13.59 23.95 -21.86
CA ALA A 631 13.31 22.69 -22.51
C ALA A 631 13.88 21.50 -21.74
N VAL A 632 13.15 20.41 -21.71
CA VAL A 632 13.62 19.09 -21.24
C VAL A 632 13.41 18.09 -22.37
N ALA A 633 14.46 17.36 -22.74
CA ALA A 633 14.37 16.25 -23.67
C ALA A 633 14.80 14.95 -22.98
N ILE A 634 13.96 13.92 -23.10
CA ILE A 634 14.25 12.56 -22.59
C ILE A 634 14.37 11.64 -23.81
N LEU A 635 15.53 11.03 -23.99
CA LEU A 635 15.82 10.15 -25.11
C LEU A 635 15.84 8.71 -24.61
N PHE A 636 14.96 7.87 -25.16
CA PHE A 636 14.83 6.46 -24.80
C PHE A 636 15.32 5.57 -25.94
N ASN A 637 16.23 4.66 -25.65
CA ASN A 637 16.69 3.64 -26.57
C ASN A 637 16.64 2.27 -25.90
N ALA A 638 15.60 1.49 -26.17
CA ALA A 638 15.45 0.11 -25.69
C ALA A 638 15.95 -0.92 -26.72
N SER A 639 16.63 -0.50 -27.78
CA SER A 639 17.19 -1.41 -28.79
C SER A 639 18.60 -1.91 -28.41
N ASP A 640 19.05 -2.96 -29.08
CA ASP A 640 20.36 -3.59 -28.87
C ASP A 640 21.53 -2.86 -29.52
N SER A 641 21.29 -1.68 -30.11
CA SER A 641 22.31 -0.90 -30.81
C SER A 641 22.31 0.56 -30.35
N MET A 642 23.48 1.20 -30.51
CA MET A 642 23.60 2.65 -30.32
C MET A 642 22.81 3.38 -31.39
N ILE A 643 22.05 4.41 -31.00
CA ILE A 643 21.24 5.24 -31.89
C ILE A 643 21.66 6.70 -31.78
N GLU A 644 21.75 7.37 -32.92
CA GLU A 644 21.89 8.82 -32.95
C GLU A 644 20.51 9.48 -33.00
N PHE A 645 20.27 10.41 -32.08
CA PHE A 645 19.09 11.24 -32.02
C PHE A 645 19.45 12.65 -32.54
N ALA A 646 18.82 13.06 -33.63
CA ALA A 646 18.85 14.44 -34.06
C ALA A 646 17.76 15.22 -33.32
N LEU A 647 18.14 16.23 -32.56
CA LEU A 647 17.18 17.19 -32.02
C LEU A 647 17.04 18.38 -32.99
N PRO A 648 15.82 18.88 -33.18
CA PRO A 648 15.59 20.03 -34.06
C PRO A 648 16.45 21.25 -33.68
N TYR A 649 16.95 21.94 -34.68
CA TYR A 649 17.89 23.06 -34.52
C TYR A 649 17.27 24.33 -33.90
N ASP A 650 15.96 24.39 -33.85
CA ASP A 650 15.17 25.48 -33.27
C ASP A 650 14.72 25.18 -31.83
N LEU A 651 15.13 24.03 -31.25
CA LEU A 651 15.12 23.83 -29.81
C LEU A 651 16.26 24.66 -29.17
N PRO A 652 16.15 25.02 -27.88
CA PRO A 652 17.23 25.73 -27.18
C PRO A 652 18.60 25.05 -27.39
N ASP A 653 19.57 25.80 -27.94
CA ASP A 653 20.91 25.30 -28.25
C ASP A 653 21.73 24.89 -26.99
N ASN A 654 21.28 25.32 -25.82
CA ASN A 654 21.92 25.13 -24.51
C ASN A 654 21.44 23.87 -23.76
N LEU A 655 20.94 22.85 -24.46
CA LEU A 655 20.62 21.57 -23.85
C LEU A 655 21.89 20.88 -23.32
N GLU A 656 21.93 20.60 -22.03
CA GLU A 656 23.01 19.89 -21.36
C GLU A 656 22.58 18.49 -20.92
N LEU A 657 23.51 17.54 -20.99
CA LEU A 657 23.30 16.21 -20.45
C LEU A 657 23.33 16.27 -18.92
N LYS A 658 22.20 16.00 -18.28
CA LYS A 658 22.06 15.94 -16.82
C LYS A 658 22.09 14.51 -16.28
N PHE A 659 21.71 13.50 -17.10
CA PHE A 659 21.71 12.10 -16.70
C PHE A 659 21.89 11.18 -17.92
N SER A 660 22.65 10.10 -17.71
CA SER A 660 22.74 8.94 -18.62
C SER A 660 22.71 7.66 -17.80
N SER A 661 21.88 6.69 -18.21
CA SER A 661 21.89 5.35 -17.59
C SER A 661 23.03 4.47 -18.11
N ALA A 662 23.63 4.80 -19.25
CA ALA A 662 24.81 4.14 -19.75
C ALA A 662 26.09 4.75 -19.16
N LEU A 663 27.05 3.90 -18.83
CA LEU A 663 28.36 4.33 -18.33
C LEU A 663 29.20 4.99 -19.44
N GLU A 664 29.09 4.48 -20.69
CA GLU A 664 29.85 4.92 -21.84
C GLU A 664 29.00 4.95 -23.10
N GLY A 665 29.46 5.56 -24.15
CA GLY A 665 28.86 5.54 -25.50
C GLY A 665 27.69 6.52 -25.68
N SER A 666 27.31 7.27 -24.66
CA SER A 666 26.23 8.27 -24.75
C SER A 666 26.79 9.68 -24.60
N GLY A 667 26.33 10.61 -25.45
CA GLY A 667 26.79 12.00 -25.40
C GLY A 667 26.51 12.80 -26.65
N ARG A 668 26.91 14.07 -26.67
CA ARG A 668 26.76 14.97 -27.81
C ARG A 668 27.80 14.62 -28.87
N VAL A 669 27.35 14.32 -30.12
CA VAL A 669 28.23 13.96 -31.23
C VAL A 669 28.28 15.05 -32.32
N GLY A 670 27.39 16.03 -32.25
CA GLY A 670 27.32 17.15 -33.20
C GLY A 670 26.37 18.24 -32.72
N ALA A 671 26.19 19.29 -33.52
CA ALA A 671 25.20 20.32 -33.25
C ALA A 671 23.79 19.68 -33.27
N GLY A 672 23.10 19.64 -32.12
CA GLY A 672 21.78 19.05 -32.00
C GLY A 672 21.72 17.52 -32.12
N CYS A 673 22.89 16.83 -32.24
CA CYS A 673 22.91 15.38 -32.39
C CYS A 673 23.52 14.69 -31.17
N TRP A 674 22.81 13.65 -30.68
CA TRP A 674 23.13 12.91 -29.43
C TRP A 674 23.21 11.41 -29.70
N SER A 675 24.33 10.81 -29.36
CA SER A 675 24.47 9.36 -29.33
C SER A 675 23.83 8.82 -28.04
N VAL A 676 22.98 7.81 -28.20
CA VAL A 676 22.33 7.10 -27.06
C VAL A 676 22.70 5.62 -27.18
N ALA A 677 23.45 5.14 -26.20
CA ALA A 677 23.89 3.74 -26.16
C ALA A 677 22.73 2.75 -26.19
N ALA A 678 23.00 1.50 -26.54
CA ALA A 678 22.00 0.42 -26.41
C ALA A 678 21.42 0.35 -25.00
N HIS A 679 20.12 0.05 -24.91
CA HIS A 679 19.40 -0.07 -23.64
C HIS A 679 19.67 1.09 -22.67
N SER A 680 19.51 2.34 -23.12
CA SER A 680 19.78 3.49 -22.25
C SER A 680 18.78 4.63 -22.38
N VAL A 681 18.73 5.47 -21.35
CA VAL A 681 17.95 6.71 -21.29
C VAL A 681 18.87 7.89 -20.99
N LEU A 682 18.66 9.00 -21.70
CA LEU A 682 19.30 10.30 -21.43
C LEU A 682 18.28 11.33 -20.98
N LEU A 683 18.68 12.21 -20.09
CA LEU A 683 17.96 13.43 -19.73
C LEU A 683 18.80 14.64 -20.13
N LEU A 684 18.26 15.47 -21.02
CA LEU A 684 18.82 16.73 -21.45
C LEU A 684 17.96 17.88 -20.93
N VAL A 685 18.58 18.95 -20.44
CA VAL A 685 17.89 20.07 -19.81
C VAL A 685 18.54 21.36 -20.25
N SER A 686 17.75 22.37 -20.62
CA SER A 686 18.28 23.71 -20.86
C SER A 686 18.56 24.44 -19.54
N GLU A 687 19.54 25.35 -19.53
CA GLU A 687 19.91 26.12 -18.34
C GLU A 687 18.74 26.85 -17.69
N ASP A 688 17.78 27.31 -18.48
CA ASP A 688 16.61 28.07 -18.02
C ASP A 688 15.50 27.17 -17.43
N SER A 689 15.70 25.86 -17.35
CA SER A 689 14.70 24.87 -16.88
C SER A 689 14.92 24.39 -15.44
N VAL A 690 16.01 24.82 -14.79
CA VAL A 690 16.42 24.39 -13.44
C VAL A 690 16.07 25.44 -12.39
#